data_7504b990834bd5193c3d168a2bf49abb
#
_entry.id   7504b990834bd5193c3d168a2bf49abb
#
_cell.length_a   1.000
_cell.length_b   1.000
_cell.length_c   1.000
_cell.angle_alpha   90.00
_cell.angle_beta   90.00
_cell.angle_gamma   90.00
#
_symmetry.space_group_name_H-M   'P 1'
#
loop_
_entity.id
_entity.type
_entity.pdbx_description
1 polymer ?
#
loop_
_entity_poly.entity_id
_entity_poly.type
_entity_poly.pdbx_seq_one_letter_code
_entity_poly.pdbx_strand_id
1 'polypeptide(L)'
;MNDRIKRLRRQTFEAQPSLSIERALIETRFYQENYGKYPIPILRALNFLEICKRKTIYIGEDELIVGERGPRPKAVPTFPELTCHSVEDLHILNTRELQRYTISQEDIDTYEREVIPYWKGRTQRERIFSHVPKEWKEAYEVGMFTEFMEQRAPGHTALDGKVYQYGLLDLKKRIEGELSALDFMNDPEATDKQEELTAMSISCDAAILLAERHADLADEMSLTEKDPRRAAELRKIAEVCRRVPAHAPRTYWEAIQMYWFVHLGTITELNGWDAMNPGHFDQHLAPFYEKEIAAGTLTRDEAKELMSCFFIKVNNHTAPPKVGITAKESGTYNDFTNLNIGGIRADGSDGVSEVSYIMLETIEELHILQPGSAIHVSARTPERFLRAGCKVIRQGHGYPSVFNPDVYVQELMRQGKSLRDAREGGCSGCIEVGAFGKEAYVLTGYLNVPKILEVTLHNGVDPVSGRKVGLETGDPRGFRTYEELYAAFIRQIHYFVDMKVRVSNYIDRMFAKYAPATFLSLFIDDCIAKGKDYYNCGPRYNTTYIQCTGLGTITDSLSSLRKHVFEDKTFTMEALLDAMADNFEGHEPMRQMILNRTPFFGNDDPYADQIAVRVFDDLYDAIEGKPNTKGECFHLNMLSTTCHVYFGKVMGATPNGRLAGRAISDGTSPSHGADTHGPSAVVKSLGKLDQVKSGGTLLNQRFLPSLLQREEDISKLASLIRSYFALGGHHIQFNIVDTETLYAAQKCPEDYRDLLVRVAGYSDYFNDMNADLQADVIARTEQETF
;
A
#
# COMPACT_ATOMS: atom_id res chain seq x y z
N MET A 1 6.20 27.21 -7.75
CA MET A 1 6.17 27.30 -6.25
C MET A 1 6.38 28.73 -5.77
N ASN A 2 5.54 29.22 -4.84
CA ASN A 2 5.77 30.49 -4.10
C ASN A 2 6.82 30.30 -2.97
N ASP A 3 7.19 31.39 -2.28
CA ASP A 3 8.26 31.35 -1.29
C ASP A 3 7.89 30.57 -0.03
N ARG A 4 6.65 30.56 0.42
CA ARG A 4 6.14 29.70 1.50
C ARG A 4 6.38 28.23 1.16
N ILE A 5 5.92 27.79 0.00
CA ILE A 5 6.03 26.39 -0.43
C ILE A 5 7.50 25.96 -0.58
N LYS A 6 8.38 26.87 -1.04
CA LYS A 6 9.83 26.57 -1.07
C LYS A 6 10.41 26.36 0.33
N ARG A 7 10.01 27.15 1.34
CA ARG A 7 10.48 27.01 2.73
C ARG A 7 9.94 25.71 3.33
N LEU A 8 8.64 25.42 3.22
CA LEU A 8 8.03 24.18 3.71
C LEU A 8 8.66 22.94 3.05
N ARG A 9 8.88 22.99 1.70
CA ARG A 9 9.60 21.92 0.99
C ARG A 9 10.99 21.71 1.54
N ARG A 10 11.75 22.76 1.81
CA ARG A 10 13.08 22.67 2.42
C ARG A 10 13.00 22.04 3.81
N GLN A 11 12.09 22.49 4.65
CA GLN A 11 11.89 21.96 6.00
C GLN A 11 11.61 20.45 5.99
N THR A 12 10.74 19.96 5.10
CA THR A 12 10.45 18.52 5.00
C THR A 12 11.64 17.69 4.51
N PHE A 13 12.55 18.25 3.68
CA PHE A 13 13.79 17.58 3.28
C PHE A 13 14.83 17.56 4.40
N GLU A 14 14.96 18.65 5.16
CA GLU A 14 15.92 18.78 6.26
C GLU A 14 15.48 18.01 7.53
N ALA A 15 14.18 17.79 7.72
CA ALA A 15 13.65 17.07 8.87
C ALA A 15 14.10 15.60 8.85
N GLN A 16 14.77 15.18 9.92
CA GLN A 16 15.24 13.81 10.09
C GLN A 16 14.15 12.95 10.74
N PRO A 17 13.88 11.76 10.22
CA PRO A 17 12.98 10.81 10.86
C PRO A 17 13.44 10.44 12.26
N SER A 18 12.50 10.46 13.21
CA SER A 18 12.78 10.14 14.62
C SER A 18 11.64 9.32 15.21
N LEU A 19 11.94 8.52 16.23
CA LEU A 19 10.92 7.84 17.03
C LEU A 19 10.39 8.80 18.11
N SER A 20 9.10 8.71 18.36
CA SER A 20 8.44 9.33 19.51
C SER A 20 7.80 8.23 20.37
N ILE A 21 8.21 8.15 21.62
CA ILE A 21 7.63 7.22 22.59
C ILE A 21 6.38 7.78 23.28
N GLU A 22 5.99 9.02 22.98
CA GLU A 22 4.90 9.74 23.66
C GLU A 22 3.57 8.96 23.63
N ARG A 23 3.13 8.51 22.43
CA ARG A 23 1.89 7.73 22.29
C ARG A 23 1.97 6.44 23.09
N ALA A 24 3.08 5.72 22.97
CA ALA A 24 3.26 4.45 23.68
C ALA A 24 3.21 4.60 25.20
N LEU A 25 3.77 5.68 25.75
CA LEU A 25 3.71 5.98 27.19
C LEU A 25 2.28 6.31 27.63
N ILE A 26 1.57 7.17 26.88
CA ILE A 26 0.17 7.53 27.20
C ILE A 26 -0.70 6.27 27.20
N GLU A 27 -0.62 5.46 26.14
CA GLU A 27 -1.36 4.22 25.99
C GLU A 27 -1.02 3.22 27.08
N THR A 28 0.26 2.99 27.36
CA THR A 28 0.70 2.02 28.37
C THR A 28 0.14 2.37 29.75
N ARG A 29 0.26 3.63 30.17
CA ARG A 29 -0.25 4.10 31.47
C ARG A 29 -1.77 3.99 31.54
N PHE A 30 -2.46 4.35 30.45
CA PHE A 30 -3.92 4.23 30.38
C PHE A 30 -4.37 2.76 30.50
N TYR A 31 -3.72 1.84 29.80
CA TYR A 31 -4.04 0.42 29.86
C TYR A 31 -3.71 -0.22 31.22
N GLN A 32 -2.61 0.17 31.87
CA GLN A 32 -2.28 -0.28 33.22
C GLN A 32 -3.40 0.05 34.22
N GLU A 33 -4.03 1.21 34.07
CA GLU A 33 -5.07 1.66 34.99
C GLU A 33 -6.45 1.10 34.63
N ASN A 34 -6.74 0.86 33.34
CA ASN A 34 -8.12 0.67 32.86
C ASN A 34 -8.41 -0.69 32.22
N TYR A 35 -7.39 -1.51 31.91
CA TYR A 35 -7.60 -2.83 31.32
C TYR A 35 -8.44 -3.70 32.26
N GLY A 36 -9.52 -4.30 31.70
CA GLY A 36 -10.48 -5.11 32.44
C GLY A 36 -11.61 -4.33 33.15
N LYS A 37 -11.59 -2.98 33.10
CA LYS A 37 -12.70 -2.16 33.64
C LYS A 37 -13.79 -1.87 32.60
N TYR A 38 -13.44 -1.93 31.33
CA TYR A 38 -14.32 -1.62 30.20
C TYR A 38 -14.28 -2.74 29.16
N PRO A 39 -15.37 -2.94 28.39
CA PRO A 39 -15.32 -3.71 27.15
C PRO A 39 -14.25 -3.19 26.18
N ILE A 40 -13.70 -4.07 25.34
CA ILE A 40 -12.57 -3.70 24.47
C ILE A 40 -12.88 -2.52 23.54
N PRO A 41 -14.04 -2.43 22.85
CA PRO A 41 -14.34 -1.27 22.01
C PRO A 41 -14.30 0.05 22.79
N ILE A 42 -14.93 0.10 23.96
CA ILE A 42 -14.96 1.28 24.83
C ILE A 42 -13.57 1.59 25.37
N LEU A 43 -12.79 0.59 25.81
CA LEU A 43 -11.42 0.77 26.25
C LEU A 43 -10.54 1.40 25.16
N ARG A 44 -10.67 0.92 23.90
CA ARG A 44 -9.96 1.47 22.74
C ARG A 44 -10.33 2.92 22.47
N ALA A 45 -11.62 3.25 22.47
CA ALA A 45 -12.10 4.59 22.24
C ALA A 45 -11.67 5.58 23.36
N LEU A 46 -11.70 5.16 24.62
CA LEU A 46 -11.19 5.95 25.75
C LEU A 46 -9.68 6.15 25.70
N ASN A 47 -8.92 5.12 25.25
CA ASN A 47 -7.50 5.26 25.02
C ASN A 47 -7.21 6.28 23.90
N PHE A 48 -7.94 6.24 22.80
CA PHE A 48 -7.83 7.22 21.72
C PHE A 48 -8.14 8.64 22.21
N LEU A 49 -9.18 8.81 23.02
CA LEU A 49 -9.51 10.08 23.65
C LEU A 49 -8.36 10.59 24.56
N GLU A 50 -7.75 9.70 25.35
CA GLU A 50 -6.63 10.07 26.24
C GLU A 50 -5.39 10.46 25.45
N ILE A 51 -5.09 9.78 24.32
CA ILE A 51 -4.02 10.16 23.40
C ILE A 51 -4.31 11.54 22.81
N CYS A 52 -5.51 11.77 22.26
CA CYS A 52 -5.91 13.05 21.69
C CYS A 52 -5.87 14.20 22.70
N LYS A 53 -6.15 13.91 23.97
CA LYS A 53 -6.09 14.86 25.08
C LYS A 53 -4.67 15.23 25.48
N ARG A 54 -3.70 14.31 25.42
CA ARG A 54 -2.36 14.49 26.01
C ARG A 54 -1.24 14.68 24.99
N LYS A 55 -1.37 14.14 23.78
CA LYS A 55 -0.30 14.25 22.78
C LYS A 55 0.11 15.71 22.54
N THR A 56 1.36 15.92 22.23
CA THR A 56 1.90 17.23 21.83
C THR A 56 1.21 17.74 20.56
N ILE A 57 0.83 19.00 20.55
CA ILE A 57 0.27 19.71 19.40
C ILE A 57 1.36 20.59 18.79
N TYR A 58 1.49 20.58 17.47
CA TYR A 58 2.50 21.34 16.73
C TYR A 58 1.86 22.11 15.58
N ILE A 59 2.23 23.36 15.44
CA ILE A 59 1.93 24.23 14.28
C ILE A 59 3.23 24.91 13.85
N GLY A 60 3.70 24.62 12.65
CA GLY A 60 4.92 25.19 12.08
C GLY A 60 4.74 26.63 11.57
N GLU A 61 5.88 27.31 11.36
CA GLU A 61 5.93 28.75 11.01
C GLU A 61 5.12 29.10 9.75
N ASP A 62 5.20 28.29 8.71
CA ASP A 62 4.56 28.55 7.41
C ASP A 62 3.32 27.68 7.12
N GLU A 63 2.91 26.81 8.06
CA GLU A 63 1.84 25.84 7.84
C GLU A 63 0.47 26.50 7.71
N LEU A 64 -0.31 26.04 6.72
CA LEU A 64 -1.74 26.37 6.56
C LEU A 64 -2.63 25.15 6.88
N ILE A 65 -2.15 23.94 6.64
CA ILE A 65 -2.79 22.68 7.04
C ILE A 65 -2.05 22.17 8.27
N VAL A 66 -2.75 21.92 9.37
CA VAL A 66 -2.17 21.63 10.69
C VAL A 66 -2.52 20.24 11.19
N GLY A 67 -1.65 19.71 12.04
CA GLY A 67 -1.77 18.41 12.66
C GLY A 67 -0.64 17.46 12.26
N GLU A 68 0.17 17.05 13.25
CA GLU A 68 1.25 16.10 13.07
C GLU A 68 0.95 14.78 13.80
N ARG A 69 1.42 13.67 13.24
CA ARG A 69 1.31 12.34 13.85
C ARG A 69 2.04 12.29 15.21
N GLY A 70 3.25 12.82 15.27
CA GLY A 70 4.07 12.96 16.46
C GLY A 70 4.21 14.41 16.92
N PRO A 71 5.15 14.69 17.84
CA PRO A 71 5.34 16.03 18.41
C PRO A 71 5.98 17.06 17.45
N ARG A 72 6.43 16.62 16.28
CA ARG A 72 7.03 17.47 15.22
C ARG A 72 7.01 16.72 13.88
N PRO A 73 7.29 17.38 12.74
CA PRO A 73 7.43 16.71 11.43
C PRO A 73 8.42 15.55 11.49
N LYS A 74 8.07 14.45 10.83
CA LYS A 74 8.82 13.18 10.78
C LYS A 74 9.13 12.52 12.13
N ALA A 75 8.48 12.93 13.22
CA ALA A 75 8.47 12.18 14.47
C ALA A 75 7.35 11.12 14.42
N VAL A 76 7.73 9.84 14.47
CA VAL A 76 6.83 8.72 14.26
C VAL A 76 6.54 8.03 15.58
N PRO A 77 5.26 7.84 15.97
CA PRO A 77 4.91 7.10 17.17
C PRO A 77 5.14 5.59 16.99
N THR A 78 5.27 4.88 18.09
CA THR A 78 5.23 3.42 18.15
C THR A 78 3.86 2.94 18.61
N PHE A 79 3.51 1.70 18.22
CA PHE A 79 2.23 1.05 18.47
C PHE A 79 2.48 -0.27 19.21
N PRO A 80 2.79 -0.22 20.52
CA PRO A 80 3.20 -1.40 21.28
C PRO A 80 2.09 -2.45 21.42
N GLU A 81 0.83 -2.06 21.25
CA GLU A 81 -0.31 -2.97 21.21
C GLU A 81 -0.28 -3.89 19.98
N LEU A 82 0.32 -3.45 18.88
CA LEU A 82 0.51 -4.27 17.67
C LEU A 82 1.83 -5.03 17.75
N THR A 83 2.96 -4.31 17.85
CA THR A 83 4.31 -4.86 17.97
C THR A 83 5.13 -3.97 18.91
N CYS A 84 5.55 -4.52 20.04
CA CYS A 84 6.42 -3.83 20.97
C CYS A 84 7.89 -4.05 20.60
N HIS A 85 8.60 -2.99 20.26
CA HIS A 85 10.03 -3.06 19.96
C HIS A 85 10.83 -3.48 21.19
N SER A 86 11.81 -4.35 21.00
CA SER A 86 12.84 -4.64 22.01
C SER A 86 13.86 -3.50 22.08
N VAL A 87 14.68 -3.46 23.11
CA VAL A 87 15.82 -2.52 23.20
C VAL A 87 16.77 -2.70 22.02
N GLU A 88 17.00 -3.95 21.59
CA GLU A 88 17.81 -4.27 20.40
C GLU A 88 17.19 -3.68 19.12
N ASP A 89 15.87 -3.82 18.92
CA ASP A 89 15.18 -3.20 17.80
C ASP A 89 15.35 -1.69 17.77
N LEU A 90 15.23 -1.01 18.93
CA LEU A 90 15.42 0.44 19.04
C LEU A 90 16.86 0.86 18.69
N HIS A 91 17.85 0.07 19.10
CA HIS A 91 19.24 0.30 18.71
C HIS A 91 19.47 0.08 17.20
N ILE A 92 18.91 -0.97 16.61
CA ILE A 92 18.95 -1.21 15.16
C ILE A 92 18.37 -0.02 14.42
N LEU A 93 17.18 0.44 14.79
CA LEU A 93 16.51 1.59 14.16
C LEU A 93 17.33 2.90 14.29
N ASN A 94 18.01 3.09 15.41
CA ASN A 94 18.82 4.29 15.67
C ASN A 94 20.18 4.28 14.96
N THR A 95 20.75 3.12 14.64
CA THR A 95 22.14 3.00 14.17
C THR A 95 22.28 2.48 12.75
N ARG A 96 21.24 1.83 12.17
CA ARG A 96 21.28 1.31 10.79
C ARG A 96 21.54 2.46 9.78
N GLU A 97 22.19 2.12 8.69
CA GLU A 97 22.62 3.09 7.68
C GLU A 97 21.44 3.72 6.94
N LEU A 98 20.49 2.88 6.51
CA LEU A 98 19.31 3.28 5.71
C LEU A 98 18.02 3.22 6.53
N GLN A 99 17.06 4.07 6.21
CA GLN A 99 15.76 4.20 6.91
C GLN A 99 15.94 4.30 8.43
N ARG A 100 16.89 5.12 8.84
CA ARG A 100 17.23 5.36 10.23
C ARG A 100 16.16 6.21 10.90
N TYR A 101 15.82 5.85 12.15
CA TYR A 101 14.98 6.65 13.05
C TYR A 101 15.76 7.01 14.29
N THR A 102 16.05 8.30 14.49
CA THR A 102 16.78 8.75 15.66
C THR A 102 15.91 8.63 16.91
N ILE A 103 16.50 8.15 18.01
CA ILE A 103 15.88 8.09 19.34
C ILE A 103 16.94 8.37 20.39
N SER A 104 16.60 9.12 21.45
CA SER A 104 17.51 9.41 22.54
C SER A 104 17.73 8.20 23.46
N GLN A 105 18.87 8.14 24.13
CA GLN A 105 19.10 7.07 25.11
C GLN A 105 18.10 7.15 26.29
N GLU A 106 17.72 8.35 26.72
CA GLU A 106 16.72 8.57 27.76
C GLU A 106 15.35 7.98 27.36
N ASP A 107 14.94 8.14 26.08
CA ASP A 107 13.71 7.53 25.56
C ASP A 107 13.82 6.01 25.49
N ILE A 108 14.97 5.44 25.08
CA ILE A 108 15.20 4.00 25.10
C ILE A 108 15.07 3.46 26.53
N ASP A 109 15.75 4.07 27.50
CA ASP A 109 15.72 3.65 28.91
C ASP A 109 14.30 3.76 29.49
N THR A 110 13.56 4.77 29.09
CA THR A 110 12.16 4.98 29.51
C THR A 110 11.23 3.93 28.89
N TYR A 111 11.42 3.64 27.60
CA TYR A 111 10.65 2.61 26.89
C TYR A 111 10.89 1.23 27.49
N GLU A 112 12.16 0.90 27.80
CA GLU A 112 12.53 -0.35 28.47
C GLU A 112 11.89 -0.50 29.85
N ARG A 113 11.88 0.58 30.63
CA ARG A 113 11.38 0.57 32.00
C ARG A 113 9.84 0.56 32.07
N GLU A 114 9.15 1.29 31.20
CA GLU A 114 7.70 1.53 31.34
C GLU A 114 6.86 0.77 30.29
N VAL A 115 7.30 0.68 29.03
CA VAL A 115 6.50 0.15 27.93
C VAL A 115 6.68 -1.36 27.78
N ILE A 116 7.91 -1.82 27.62
CA ILE A 116 8.22 -3.25 27.36
C ILE A 116 7.63 -4.18 28.44
N PRO A 117 7.77 -3.91 29.76
CA PRO A 117 7.29 -4.84 30.76
C PRO A 117 5.76 -5.06 30.75
N TYR A 118 5.02 -4.01 30.38
CA TYR A 118 3.57 -4.12 30.29
C TYR A 118 3.11 -4.90 29.05
N TRP A 119 3.69 -4.59 27.87
CA TRP A 119 3.22 -5.17 26.60
C TRP A 119 3.77 -6.56 26.33
N LYS A 120 4.84 -7.00 26.99
CA LYS A 120 5.38 -8.35 26.84
C LYS A 120 4.29 -9.43 27.07
N GLY A 121 4.06 -10.28 26.05
CA GLY A 121 3.03 -11.30 26.05
C GLY A 121 1.60 -10.77 25.75
N ARG A 122 1.44 -9.48 25.45
CA ARG A 122 0.14 -8.84 25.23
C ARG A 122 -0.03 -8.21 23.85
N THR A 123 1.05 -8.15 23.07
CA THR A 123 0.99 -7.59 21.72
C THR A 123 0.17 -8.46 20.77
N GLN A 124 -0.38 -7.85 19.73
CA GLN A 124 -1.11 -8.59 18.69
C GLN A 124 -0.22 -9.64 18.02
N ARG A 125 1.03 -9.28 17.70
CA ARG A 125 2.01 -10.18 17.10
C ARG A 125 2.30 -11.39 17.98
N GLU A 126 2.58 -11.21 19.27
CA GLU A 126 2.86 -12.33 20.19
C GLU A 126 1.64 -13.24 20.36
N ARG A 127 0.42 -12.68 20.45
CA ARG A 127 -0.83 -13.46 20.48
C ARG A 127 -0.98 -14.32 19.23
N ILE A 128 -0.72 -13.77 18.06
CA ILE A 128 -0.79 -14.50 16.79
C ILE A 128 0.25 -15.63 16.79
N PHE A 129 1.52 -15.30 17.03
CA PHE A 129 2.61 -16.31 17.01
C PHE A 129 2.47 -17.42 18.05
N SER A 130 1.80 -17.16 19.18
CA SER A 130 1.54 -18.18 20.18
C SER A 130 0.53 -19.25 19.74
N HIS A 131 -0.29 -18.98 18.71
CA HIS A 131 -1.37 -19.86 18.27
C HIS A 131 -1.23 -20.39 16.84
N VAL A 132 -0.34 -19.83 16.01
CA VAL A 132 -0.16 -20.33 14.63
C VAL A 132 0.54 -21.70 14.61
N PRO A 133 0.17 -22.61 13.67
CA PRO A 133 0.77 -23.92 13.54
C PRO A 133 2.27 -23.87 13.25
N LYS A 134 3.00 -24.92 13.65
CA LYS A 134 4.44 -25.05 13.42
C LYS A 134 4.76 -25.00 11.91
N GLU A 135 4.01 -25.73 11.11
CA GLU A 135 4.17 -25.82 9.65
C GLU A 135 4.06 -24.42 8.99
N TRP A 136 3.15 -23.60 9.50
CA TRP A 136 3.00 -22.23 9.03
C TRP A 136 4.23 -21.37 9.37
N LYS A 137 4.76 -21.51 10.60
CA LYS A 137 5.97 -20.79 11.03
C LYS A 137 7.18 -21.16 10.17
N GLU A 138 7.36 -22.45 9.92
CA GLU A 138 8.45 -22.96 9.09
C GLU A 138 8.35 -22.44 7.64
N ALA A 139 7.15 -22.44 7.05
CA ALA A 139 6.92 -21.88 5.72
C ALA A 139 7.15 -20.34 5.68
N TYR A 140 6.72 -19.62 6.71
CA TYR A 140 6.97 -18.19 6.87
C TYR A 140 8.46 -17.86 6.99
N GLU A 141 9.21 -18.61 7.81
CA GLU A 141 10.64 -18.39 8.04
C GLU A 141 11.50 -18.64 6.80
N VAL A 142 11.12 -19.57 5.93
CA VAL A 142 11.83 -19.83 4.67
C VAL A 142 11.41 -18.91 3.52
N GLY A 143 10.49 -17.98 3.77
CA GLY A 143 10.02 -17.01 2.77
C GLY A 143 9.10 -17.62 1.70
N MET A 144 8.31 -18.62 2.05
CA MET A 144 7.23 -19.13 1.19
C MET A 144 6.15 -18.07 1.01
N PHE A 145 5.91 -17.31 2.06
CA PHE A 145 5.01 -16.17 2.07
C PHE A 145 5.42 -15.19 3.18
N THR A 146 4.92 -13.96 3.10
CA THR A 146 4.90 -13.03 4.22
C THR A 146 3.47 -12.89 4.76
N GLU A 147 3.30 -12.18 5.88
CA GLU A 147 1.99 -12.00 6.50
C GLU A 147 1.90 -10.62 7.16
N PHE A 148 0.86 -9.88 6.84
CA PHE A 148 0.58 -8.57 7.43
C PHE A 148 -0.10 -8.69 8.80
N MET A 149 0.64 -9.13 9.82
CA MET A 149 0.09 -9.35 11.16
C MET A 149 -0.26 -8.07 11.89
N GLU A 150 0.64 -7.09 11.84
CA GLU A 150 0.46 -5.77 12.43
C GLU A 150 -0.02 -4.71 11.45
N GLN A 151 0.02 -5.00 10.15
CA GLN A 151 -0.29 -4.06 9.07
C GLN A 151 -1.74 -4.13 8.57
N ARG A 152 -2.59 -4.89 9.25
CA ARG A 152 -4.00 -5.00 8.86
C ARG A 152 -4.81 -3.73 9.11
N ALA A 153 -4.34 -2.89 10.01
CA ALA A 153 -5.07 -1.73 10.46
C ALA A 153 -4.31 -0.41 10.23
N PRO A 154 -4.90 0.56 9.57
CA PRO A 154 -6.18 0.60 8.85
C PRO A 154 -6.06 0.15 7.38
N GLY A 155 -5.01 -0.56 7.04
CA GLY A 155 -4.47 -0.91 5.74
C GLY A 155 -5.41 -0.77 4.55
N HIS A 156 -4.94 -0.07 3.53
CA HIS A 156 -5.62 0.14 2.25
C HIS A 156 -7.04 0.75 2.31
N THR A 157 -7.39 1.44 3.40
CA THR A 157 -8.67 2.11 3.52
C THR A 157 -8.68 3.40 2.73
N ALA A 158 -9.64 3.54 1.81
CA ALA A 158 -9.89 4.76 1.08
C ALA A 158 -11.28 5.32 1.42
N LEU A 159 -11.34 6.61 1.65
CA LEU A 159 -12.58 7.31 2.00
C LEU A 159 -13.31 7.83 0.76
N ASP A 160 -14.58 8.14 0.91
CA ASP A 160 -15.42 8.74 -0.13
C ASP A 160 -15.89 10.15 0.22
N GLY A 161 -16.76 10.71 -0.61
CA GLY A 161 -17.31 12.04 -0.44
C GLY A 161 -18.13 12.30 0.84
N LYS A 162 -18.47 11.28 1.61
CA LYS A 162 -19.21 11.43 2.88
C LYS A 162 -18.45 12.24 3.92
N VAL A 163 -17.12 12.14 3.94
CA VAL A 163 -16.26 12.92 4.83
C VAL A 163 -16.56 14.42 4.74
N TYR A 164 -17.02 14.89 3.60
CA TYR A 164 -17.31 16.30 3.35
C TYR A 164 -18.78 16.68 3.50
N GLN A 165 -19.66 15.68 3.68
CA GLN A 165 -21.12 15.88 3.79
C GLN A 165 -21.57 15.99 5.25
N TYR A 166 -20.87 15.32 6.18
CA TYR A 166 -21.23 15.22 7.59
C TYR A 166 -20.04 15.61 8.47
N GLY A 167 -20.34 16.33 9.57
CA GLY A 167 -19.39 16.50 10.66
C GLY A 167 -19.53 15.40 11.69
N LEU A 168 -18.56 15.30 12.60
CA LEU A 168 -18.61 14.30 13.67
C LEU A 168 -19.83 14.46 14.60
N LEU A 169 -20.33 15.69 14.80
CA LEU A 169 -21.56 15.94 15.55
C LEU A 169 -22.80 15.40 14.84
N ASP A 170 -22.81 15.36 13.51
CA ASP A 170 -23.90 14.74 12.75
C ASP A 170 -23.86 13.21 12.86
N LEU A 171 -22.65 12.63 12.85
CA LEU A 171 -22.45 11.20 13.07
C LEU A 171 -22.86 10.79 14.49
N LYS A 172 -22.55 11.61 15.52
CA LYS A 172 -23.03 11.37 16.90
C LYS A 172 -24.55 11.29 16.98
N LYS A 173 -25.28 12.20 16.32
CA LYS A 173 -26.75 12.13 16.28
C LYS A 173 -27.27 10.85 15.62
N ARG A 174 -26.61 10.37 14.56
CA ARG A 174 -26.94 9.08 13.95
C ARG A 174 -26.72 7.94 14.93
N ILE A 175 -25.58 7.93 15.62
CA ILE A 175 -25.25 6.93 16.65
C ILE A 175 -26.29 6.95 17.79
N GLU A 176 -26.69 8.12 18.28
CA GLU A 176 -27.75 8.27 19.29
C GLU A 176 -29.09 7.69 18.82
N GLY A 177 -29.40 7.86 17.53
CA GLY A 177 -30.58 7.25 16.90
C GLY A 177 -30.53 5.72 16.93
N GLU A 178 -29.41 5.14 16.50
CA GLU A 178 -29.18 3.68 16.49
C GLU A 178 -29.20 3.10 17.93
N LEU A 179 -28.53 3.77 18.89
CA LEU A 179 -28.56 3.37 20.31
C LEU A 179 -29.97 3.34 20.86
N SER A 180 -30.81 4.34 20.51
CA SER A 180 -32.21 4.42 20.97
C SER A 180 -33.10 3.37 20.32
N ALA A 181 -32.71 2.80 19.19
CA ALA A 181 -33.43 1.80 18.43
C ALA A 181 -33.06 0.35 18.82
N LEU A 182 -32.09 0.14 19.72
CA LEU A 182 -31.62 -1.20 20.10
C LEU A 182 -32.76 -1.98 20.83
N ASP A 183 -33.01 -3.19 20.36
CA ASP A 183 -33.99 -4.11 20.92
C ASP A 183 -33.29 -5.22 21.74
N PHE A 184 -33.08 -4.94 23.04
CA PHE A 184 -32.42 -5.88 23.94
C PHE A 184 -33.21 -7.16 24.21
N MET A 185 -34.50 -7.20 23.83
CA MET A 185 -35.35 -8.38 24.06
C MET A 185 -35.30 -9.36 22.88
N ASN A 186 -35.15 -8.86 21.65
CA ASN A 186 -35.23 -9.69 20.44
C ASN A 186 -33.92 -9.75 19.63
N ASP A 187 -32.98 -8.84 19.90
CA ASP A 187 -31.67 -8.86 19.24
C ASP A 187 -30.59 -9.38 20.21
N PRO A 188 -30.05 -10.61 19.98
CA PRO A 188 -29.03 -11.17 20.86
C PRO A 188 -27.67 -10.42 20.78
N GLU A 189 -27.47 -9.60 19.75
CA GLU A 189 -26.27 -8.77 19.60
C GLU A 189 -26.45 -7.34 20.16
N ALA A 190 -27.59 -7.00 20.77
CA ALA A 190 -27.89 -5.62 21.18
C ALA A 190 -26.84 -5.04 22.15
N THR A 191 -26.33 -5.86 23.08
CA THR A 191 -25.27 -5.43 24.01
C THR A 191 -23.96 -5.13 23.28
N ASP A 192 -23.52 -6.01 22.37
CA ASP A 192 -22.30 -5.79 21.59
C ASP A 192 -22.42 -4.53 20.71
N LYS A 193 -23.61 -4.34 20.08
CA LYS A 193 -23.90 -3.13 19.29
C LYS A 193 -23.90 -1.86 20.16
N GLN A 194 -24.42 -1.93 21.38
CA GLN A 194 -24.34 -0.81 22.32
C GLN A 194 -22.93 -0.42 22.66
N GLU A 195 -22.04 -1.41 22.91
CA GLU A 195 -20.63 -1.17 23.22
C GLU A 195 -19.91 -0.51 22.04
N GLU A 196 -20.09 -1.03 20.82
CA GLU A 196 -19.47 -0.48 19.61
C GLU A 196 -19.97 0.94 19.29
N LEU A 197 -21.28 1.18 19.32
CA LEU A 197 -21.84 2.50 19.07
C LEU A 197 -21.41 3.52 20.13
N THR A 198 -21.32 3.11 21.40
CA THR A 198 -20.78 3.96 22.47
C THR A 198 -19.33 4.31 22.22
N ALA A 199 -18.51 3.35 21.81
CA ALA A 199 -17.11 3.56 21.46
C ALA A 199 -16.94 4.50 20.26
N MET A 200 -17.76 4.34 19.21
CA MET A 200 -17.79 5.27 18.07
C MET A 200 -18.14 6.70 18.50
N SER A 201 -19.10 6.88 19.42
CA SER A 201 -19.45 8.20 19.94
C SER A 201 -18.30 8.85 20.71
N ILE A 202 -17.58 8.09 21.55
CA ILE A 202 -16.38 8.57 22.27
C ILE A 202 -15.27 8.96 21.28
N SER A 203 -15.10 8.21 20.21
CA SER A 203 -14.09 8.49 19.18
C SER A 203 -14.38 9.79 18.42
N CYS A 204 -15.66 10.17 18.24
CA CYS A 204 -16.02 11.50 17.73
C CYS A 204 -15.51 12.61 18.66
N ASP A 205 -15.74 12.47 19.98
CA ASP A 205 -15.29 13.46 20.97
C ASP A 205 -13.76 13.59 20.99
N ALA A 206 -13.02 12.48 20.82
CA ALA A 206 -11.57 12.47 20.76
C ALA A 206 -11.03 13.32 19.61
N ALA A 207 -11.56 13.14 18.40
CA ALA A 207 -11.11 13.88 17.22
C ALA A 207 -11.54 15.35 17.24
N ILE A 208 -12.73 15.67 17.77
CA ILE A 208 -13.16 17.04 18.00
C ILE A 208 -12.21 17.74 18.98
N LEU A 209 -11.90 17.13 20.13
CA LEU A 209 -10.97 17.66 21.12
C LEU A 209 -9.56 17.89 20.51
N LEU A 210 -9.07 16.98 19.67
CA LEU A 210 -7.79 17.16 19.01
C LEU A 210 -7.77 18.42 18.12
N ALA A 211 -8.85 18.66 17.36
CA ALA A 211 -8.99 19.83 16.51
C ALA A 211 -9.12 21.13 17.33
N GLU A 212 -9.92 21.11 18.42
CA GLU A 212 -10.05 22.25 19.35
C GLU A 212 -8.71 22.66 19.94
N ARG A 213 -7.87 21.71 20.36
CA ARG A 213 -6.53 21.97 20.86
C ARG A 213 -5.60 22.63 19.82
N HIS A 214 -5.75 22.27 18.53
CA HIS A 214 -5.04 22.97 17.47
C HIS A 214 -5.56 24.42 17.29
N ALA A 215 -6.89 24.61 17.42
CA ALA A 215 -7.46 25.96 17.36
C ALA A 215 -6.97 26.85 18.50
N ASP A 216 -6.93 26.32 19.72
CA ASP A 216 -6.46 27.05 20.90
C ASP A 216 -4.98 27.44 20.76
N LEU A 217 -4.12 26.53 20.31
CA LEU A 217 -2.71 26.82 20.04
C LEU A 217 -2.54 27.88 18.94
N ALA A 218 -3.33 27.80 17.86
CA ALA A 218 -3.28 28.78 16.78
C ALA A 218 -3.70 30.19 17.25
N ASP A 219 -4.72 30.28 18.12
CA ASP A 219 -5.14 31.56 18.74
C ASP A 219 -4.03 32.12 19.64
N GLU A 220 -3.44 31.30 20.52
CA GLU A 220 -2.34 31.72 21.39
C GLU A 220 -1.15 32.24 20.56
N MET A 221 -0.75 31.52 19.51
CA MET A 221 0.31 31.97 18.61
C MET A 221 -0.03 33.27 17.91
N SER A 222 -1.30 33.46 17.50
CA SER A 222 -1.75 34.68 16.80
C SER A 222 -1.60 35.94 17.66
N LEU A 223 -1.67 35.83 18.99
CA LEU A 223 -1.53 36.94 19.93
C LEU A 223 -0.10 37.42 20.06
N THR A 224 0.89 36.57 19.84
CA THR A 224 2.31 36.84 19.98
C THR A 224 3.03 37.04 18.64
N GLU A 225 2.38 36.69 17.54
CA GLU A 225 2.93 36.81 16.17
C GLU A 225 3.08 38.29 15.78
N LYS A 226 4.27 38.61 15.28
CA LYS A 226 4.64 39.99 14.89
C LYS A 226 4.26 40.32 13.44
N ASP A 227 4.24 39.31 12.57
CA ASP A 227 3.80 39.50 11.20
C ASP A 227 2.25 39.54 11.16
N PRO A 228 1.63 40.66 10.78
CA PRO A 228 0.18 40.80 10.74
C PRO A 228 -0.48 39.83 9.77
N ARG A 229 0.20 39.44 8.68
CA ARG A 229 -0.27 38.42 7.74
C ARG A 229 -0.32 37.05 8.41
N ARG A 230 0.77 36.62 9.03
CA ARG A 230 0.83 35.35 9.74
C ARG A 230 -0.14 35.30 10.92
N ALA A 231 -0.28 36.38 11.69
CA ALA A 231 -1.28 36.47 12.74
C ALA A 231 -2.71 36.32 12.24
N ALA A 232 -3.03 36.86 11.04
CA ALA A 232 -4.33 36.67 10.40
C ALA A 232 -4.53 35.22 9.94
N GLU A 233 -3.50 34.58 9.39
CA GLU A 233 -3.52 33.17 8.98
C GLU A 233 -3.73 32.24 10.19
N LEU A 234 -3.05 32.47 11.31
CA LEU A 234 -3.23 31.69 12.54
C LEU A 234 -4.66 31.79 13.09
N ARG A 235 -5.26 32.99 13.09
CA ARG A 235 -6.70 33.14 13.43
C ARG A 235 -7.61 32.37 12.48
N LYS A 236 -7.27 32.35 11.17
CA LYS A 236 -8.03 31.58 10.19
C LYS A 236 -7.88 30.08 10.43
N ILE A 237 -6.68 29.60 10.74
CA ILE A 237 -6.44 28.20 11.14
C ILE A 237 -7.28 27.83 12.36
N ALA A 238 -7.34 28.71 13.38
CA ALA A 238 -8.17 28.48 14.56
C ALA A 238 -9.67 28.39 14.21
N GLU A 239 -10.18 29.27 13.34
CA GLU A 239 -11.56 29.23 12.83
C GLU A 239 -11.85 27.91 12.11
N VAL A 240 -10.95 27.47 11.19
CA VAL A 240 -11.06 26.21 10.44
C VAL A 240 -11.09 25.03 11.42
N CYS A 241 -10.17 24.95 12.38
CA CYS A 241 -10.06 23.86 13.37
C CYS A 241 -11.26 23.80 14.32
N ARG A 242 -11.91 24.94 14.65
CA ARG A 242 -13.17 24.94 15.40
C ARG A 242 -14.38 24.48 14.58
N ARG A 243 -14.31 24.61 13.25
CA ARG A 243 -15.34 24.15 12.35
C ARG A 243 -15.22 22.65 12.08
N VAL A 244 -14.07 22.19 11.63
CA VAL A 244 -13.85 20.81 11.22
C VAL A 244 -12.90 20.10 12.20
N PRO A 245 -13.13 18.81 12.54
CA PRO A 245 -14.12 17.88 11.98
C PRO A 245 -15.49 17.87 12.68
N ALA A 246 -15.76 18.77 13.65
CA ALA A 246 -17.01 18.78 14.37
C ALA A 246 -18.23 18.98 13.44
N HIS A 247 -18.12 19.85 12.47
CA HIS A 247 -19.14 20.18 11.46
C HIS A 247 -18.64 19.93 10.05
N ALA A 248 -19.53 19.69 9.10
CA ALA A 248 -19.21 19.61 7.68
C ALA A 248 -18.50 20.87 7.16
N PRO A 249 -17.51 20.73 6.25
CA PRO A 249 -16.78 21.85 5.67
C PRO A 249 -17.67 22.70 4.74
N ARG A 250 -17.34 23.98 4.59
CA ARG A 250 -18.03 24.95 3.72
C ARG A 250 -17.13 25.56 2.64
N THR A 251 -15.81 25.49 2.90
CA THR A 251 -14.78 26.09 2.04
C THR A 251 -13.76 25.03 1.61
N TYR A 252 -12.99 25.35 0.57
CA TYR A 252 -11.93 24.48 0.06
C TYR A 252 -10.85 24.20 1.14
N TRP A 253 -10.47 25.21 1.92
CA TRP A 253 -9.54 25.05 3.04
C TRP A 253 -10.11 24.12 4.13
N GLU A 254 -11.37 24.41 4.57
CA GLU A 254 -12.04 23.54 5.54
C GLU A 254 -12.14 22.08 5.04
N ALA A 255 -12.37 21.83 3.75
CA ALA A 255 -12.47 20.50 3.19
C ALA A 255 -11.13 19.74 3.24
N ILE A 256 -10.03 20.37 2.89
CA ILE A 256 -8.69 19.76 3.01
C ILE A 256 -8.36 19.48 4.48
N GLN A 257 -8.59 20.43 5.40
CA GLN A 257 -8.33 20.25 6.82
C GLN A 257 -9.25 19.20 7.45
N MET A 258 -10.52 19.09 7.01
CA MET A 258 -11.46 18.02 7.43
C MET A 258 -10.90 16.66 7.12
N TYR A 259 -10.52 16.40 5.86
CA TYR A 259 -9.90 15.13 5.50
C TYR A 259 -8.64 14.87 6.34
N TRP A 260 -7.80 15.89 6.52
CA TRP A 260 -6.56 15.73 7.25
C TRP A 260 -6.77 15.33 8.72
N PHE A 261 -7.75 15.90 9.41
CA PHE A 261 -8.09 15.48 10.77
C PHE A 261 -8.67 14.06 10.83
N VAL A 262 -9.44 13.63 9.81
CA VAL A 262 -9.93 12.25 9.73
C VAL A 262 -8.77 11.29 9.49
N HIS A 263 -7.87 11.62 8.56
CA HIS A 263 -6.64 10.87 8.32
C HIS A 263 -5.81 10.74 9.60
N LEU A 264 -5.51 11.85 10.23
CA LEU A 264 -4.70 11.93 11.45
C LEU A 264 -5.34 11.15 12.61
N GLY A 265 -6.66 11.25 12.79
CA GLY A 265 -7.40 10.50 13.80
C GLY A 265 -7.26 9.00 13.59
N THR A 266 -7.50 8.52 12.37
CA THR A 266 -7.40 7.10 12.01
C THR A 266 -6.01 6.53 12.29
N ILE A 267 -4.95 7.20 11.83
CA ILE A 267 -3.58 6.72 12.03
C ILE A 267 -3.04 6.94 13.46
N THR A 268 -3.71 7.77 14.28
CA THR A 268 -3.40 7.95 15.70
C THR A 268 -4.08 6.88 16.56
N GLU A 269 -5.33 6.52 16.22
CA GLU A 269 -6.07 5.45 16.89
C GLU A 269 -5.35 4.12 16.72
N LEU A 270 -5.09 3.73 15.49
CA LEU A 270 -4.46 2.46 15.15
C LEU A 270 -3.76 2.57 13.80
N ASN A 271 -2.46 2.37 13.78
CA ASN A 271 -1.70 2.42 12.55
C ASN A 271 -1.05 1.07 12.23
N GLY A 272 -1.52 0.47 11.16
CA GLY A 272 -0.92 -0.73 10.57
C GLY A 272 0.18 -0.44 9.56
N TRP A 273 0.47 0.85 9.29
CA TRP A 273 1.48 1.31 8.34
C TRP A 273 1.10 1.38 6.85
N ASP A 274 0.06 0.77 6.44
CA ASP A 274 -0.45 1.03 5.11
C ASP A 274 -1.45 2.17 5.15
N ALA A 275 -1.31 3.01 4.15
CA ALA A 275 -1.90 4.32 4.17
C ALA A 275 -3.41 4.38 4.19
N MET A 276 -3.87 5.36 4.86
CA MET A 276 -5.19 5.91 4.73
C MET A 276 -5.26 6.83 3.49
N ASN A 277 -6.27 6.69 2.63
CA ASN A 277 -6.40 7.42 1.37
C ASN A 277 -7.69 8.24 1.29
N PRO A 278 -7.67 9.44 0.63
CA PRO A 278 -8.86 10.27 0.47
C PRO A 278 -9.83 9.81 -0.64
N GLY A 279 -9.49 8.77 -1.38
CA GLY A 279 -10.22 8.38 -2.59
C GLY A 279 -10.03 9.38 -3.73
N HIS A 280 -11.08 9.69 -4.48
CA HIS A 280 -11.07 10.67 -5.57
C HIS A 280 -11.03 12.11 -5.05
N PHE A 281 -9.86 12.50 -4.52
CA PHE A 281 -9.70 13.76 -3.80
C PHE A 281 -10.03 14.99 -4.65
N ASP A 282 -9.66 14.97 -5.92
CA ASP A 282 -9.99 16.03 -6.88
C ASP A 282 -11.51 16.19 -7.11
N GLN A 283 -12.23 15.06 -7.25
CA GLN A 283 -13.69 15.09 -7.43
C GLN A 283 -14.41 15.58 -6.17
N HIS A 284 -13.90 15.19 -4.98
CA HIS A 284 -14.48 15.59 -3.69
C HIS A 284 -14.27 17.09 -3.41
N LEU A 285 -13.13 17.65 -3.80
CA LEU A 285 -12.80 19.06 -3.59
C LEU A 285 -13.35 20.00 -4.67
N ALA A 286 -13.64 19.49 -5.88
CA ALA A 286 -14.10 20.30 -6.99
C ALA A 286 -15.34 21.19 -6.67
N PRO A 287 -16.39 20.71 -5.97
CA PRO A 287 -17.54 21.53 -5.64
C PRO A 287 -17.19 22.73 -4.75
N PHE A 288 -16.26 22.58 -3.82
CA PHE A 288 -15.79 23.69 -2.96
C PHE A 288 -14.98 24.69 -3.77
N TYR A 289 -14.05 24.22 -4.59
CA TYR A 289 -13.24 25.03 -5.49
C TYR A 289 -14.11 25.86 -6.43
N GLU A 290 -15.02 25.21 -7.17
CA GLU A 290 -15.88 25.85 -8.15
C GLU A 290 -16.78 26.94 -7.51
N LYS A 291 -17.35 26.63 -6.34
CA LYS A 291 -18.18 27.57 -5.57
C LYS A 291 -17.40 28.83 -5.17
N GLU A 292 -16.20 28.66 -4.63
CA GLU A 292 -15.41 29.79 -4.12
C GLU A 292 -14.74 30.57 -5.24
N ILE A 293 -14.33 29.96 -6.35
CA ILE A 293 -13.88 30.64 -7.56
C ILE A 293 -15.00 31.51 -8.13
N ALA A 294 -16.22 30.96 -8.24
CA ALA A 294 -17.38 31.69 -8.73
C ALA A 294 -17.77 32.89 -7.83
N ALA A 295 -17.56 32.74 -6.52
CA ALA A 295 -17.80 33.79 -5.52
C ALA A 295 -16.66 34.83 -5.43
N GLY A 296 -15.51 34.55 -6.04
CA GLY A 296 -14.30 35.40 -5.94
C GLY A 296 -13.65 35.36 -4.55
N THR A 297 -13.92 34.34 -3.72
CA THR A 297 -13.36 34.17 -2.37
C THR A 297 -12.12 33.26 -2.31
N LEU A 298 -11.80 32.64 -3.43
CA LEU A 298 -10.61 31.81 -3.63
C LEU A 298 -10.05 32.07 -5.03
N THR A 299 -8.75 32.14 -5.15
CA THR A 299 -8.04 32.15 -6.44
C THR A 299 -7.45 30.76 -6.73
N ARG A 300 -7.14 30.49 -8.01
CA ARG A 300 -6.47 29.26 -8.42
C ARG A 300 -5.13 29.07 -7.74
N ASP A 301 -4.37 30.15 -7.56
CA ASP A 301 -3.05 30.12 -6.92
C ASP A 301 -3.15 29.82 -5.42
N GLU A 302 -4.15 30.37 -4.73
CA GLU A 302 -4.43 30.04 -3.32
C GLU A 302 -4.88 28.57 -3.16
N ALA A 303 -5.72 28.08 -4.07
CA ALA A 303 -6.11 26.67 -4.07
C ALA A 303 -4.90 25.73 -4.25
N LYS A 304 -3.97 26.08 -5.16
CA LYS A 304 -2.72 25.36 -5.38
C LYS A 304 -1.77 25.47 -4.19
N GLU A 305 -1.70 26.64 -3.53
CA GLU A 305 -0.91 26.79 -2.29
C GLU A 305 -1.42 25.87 -1.17
N LEU A 306 -2.73 25.82 -0.93
CA LEU A 306 -3.35 24.91 0.06
C LEU A 306 -3.11 23.44 -0.29
N MET A 307 -3.25 23.06 -1.56
CA MET A 307 -2.95 21.71 -2.04
C MET A 307 -1.47 21.35 -1.81
N SER A 308 -0.55 22.28 -2.09
CA SER A 308 0.89 22.09 -1.84
C SER A 308 1.21 21.94 -0.36
N CYS A 309 0.57 22.72 0.52
CA CYS A 309 0.69 22.57 1.97
C CYS A 309 0.20 21.19 2.45
N PHE A 310 -0.92 20.70 1.88
CA PHE A 310 -1.42 19.36 2.18
C PHE A 310 -0.44 18.27 1.74
N PHE A 311 0.12 18.35 0.53
CA PHE A 311 1.11 17.37 0.05
C PHE A 311 2.34 17.32 0.95
N ILE A 312 2.87 18.48 1.35
CA ILE A 312 4.01 18.55 2.26
C ILE A 312 3.64 17.97 3.64
N LYS A 313 2.42 18.19 4.13
CA LYS A 313 1.92 17.61 5.36
C LYS A 313 1.91 16.07 5.31
N VAL A 314 1.45 15.48 4.21
CA VAL A 314 1.54 14.03 3.97
C VAL A 314 3.01 13.56 3.93
N ASN A 315 3.89 14.32 3.27
CA ASN A 315 5.33 13.96 3.18
C ASN A 315 6.06 14.01 4.54
N ASN A 316 5.54 14.74 5.52
CA ASN A 316 6.05 14.74 6.90
C ASN A 316 5.70 13.45 7.66
N HIS A 317 4.80 12.62 7.15
CA HIS A 317 4.38 11.37 7.77
C HIS A 317 5.18 10.20 7.18
N THR A 318 6.29 9.86 7.81
CA THR A 318 7.07 8.67 7.46
C THR A 318 6.38 7.40 7.95
N ALA A 319 6.58 6.31 7.22
CA ALA A 319 6.09 4.98 7.62
C ALA A 319 6.52 4.63 9.05
N PRO A 320 5.69 3.89 9.82
CA PRO A 320 6.10 3.36 11.11
C PRO A 320 7.38 2.50 11.00
N PRO A 321 8.24 2.52 12.02
CA PRO A 321 9.51 1.81 12.00
C PRO A 321 9.32 0.29 12.02
N LYS A 322 10.10 -0.42 11.21
CA LYS A 322 10.05 -1.88 11.06
C LYS A 322 11.43 -2.49 11.23
N VAL A 323 11.45 -3.72 11.75
CA VAL A 323 12.65 -4.58 11.88
C VAL A 323 12.35 -6.00 11.38
N GLY A 324 13.37 -6.83 11.20
CA GLY A 324 13.20 -8.23 10.82
C GLY A 324 12.56 -8.43 9.43
N ILE A 325 11.65 -9.39 9.31
CA ILE A 325 10.98 -9.73 8.04
C ILE A 325 10.09 -8.59 7.55
N THR A 326 9.38 -7.91 8.44
CA THR A 326 8.52 -6.76 8.10
C THR A 326 9.30 -5.64 7.41
N ALA A 327 10.56 -5.39 7.81
CA ALA A 327 11.43 -4.43 7.13
C ALA A 327 11.86 -4.91 5.73
N LYS A 328 11.88 -6.22 5.48
CA LYS A 328 12.20 -6.80 4.16
C LYS A 328 11.01 -6.79 3.22
N GLU A 329 9.79 -6.80 3.75
CA GLU A 329 8.56 -6.67 2.95
C GLU A 329 8.46 -5.29 2.30
N SER A 330 8.81 -4.23 3.04
CA SER A 330 8.69 -2.84 2.58
C SER A 330 9.45 -1.88 3.51
N GLY A 331 10.76 -1.99 3.49
CA GLY A 331 11.65 -1.05 4.17
C GLY A 331 11.74 0.25 3.38
N THR A 332 10.90 1.22 3.72
CA THR A 332 10.84 2.55 3.10
C THR A 332 10.32 3.57 4.11
N TYR A 333 10.61 4.86 3.91
CA TYR A 333 9.95 5.94 4.62
C TYR A 333 8.56 6.27 4.07
N ASN A 334 8.20 5.75 2.89
CA ASN A 334 6.91 5.97 2.27
C ASN A 334 5.81 5.26 3.08
N ASP A 335 4.75 5.99 3.45
CA ASP A 335 3.58 5.47 4.18
C ASP A 335 2.42 5.10 3.23
N PHE A 336 2.67 5.04 1.93
CA PHE A 336 1.76 4.57 0.86
C PHE A 336 0.45 5.37 0.71
N THR A 337 0.31 6.55 1.30
CA THR A 337 -0.83 7.43 1.01
C THR A 337 -0.88 7.73 -0.49
N ASN A 338 -2.00 7.36 -1.13
CA ASN A 338 -2.17 7.52 -2.58
C ASN A 338 -3.40 8.38 -2.91
N LEU A 339 -3.25 9.29 -3.86
CA LEU A 339 -4.32 10.18 -4.31
C LEU A 339 -4.85 9.70 -5.66
N ASN A 340 -6.17 9.54 -5.77
CA ASN A 340 -6.82 9.18 -7.01
C ASN A 340 -7.26 10.45 -7.74
N ILE A 341 -6.84 10.61 -9.02
CA ILE A 341 -7.04 11.80 -9.82
C ILE A 341 -7.79 11.44 -11.11
N GLY A 342 -8.88 12.15 -11.44
CA GLY A 342 -9.74 11.83 -12.56
C GLY A 342 -10.64 10.62 -12.29
N GLY A 343 -10.82 9.76 -13.30
CA GLY A 343 -11.65 8.57 -13.21
C GLY A 343 -13.10 8.78 -13.62
N ILE A 344 -13.98 7.92 -13.11
CA ILE A 344 -15.41 7.89 -13.46
C ILE A 344 -16.23 8.33 -12.26
N ARG A 345 -17.25 9.16 -12.46
CA ARG A 345 -18.25 9.51 -11.44
C ARG A 345 -19.30 8.41 -11.32
N ALA A 346 -20.09 8.44 -10.24
CA ALA A 346 -21.17 7.48 -9.98
C ALA A 346 -22.15 7.31 -11.16
N ASP A 347 -22.46 8.40 -11.88
CA ASP A 347 -23.34 8.40 -13.05
C ASP A 347 -22.66 7.90 -14.34
N GLY A 348 -21.35 7.61 -14.30
CA GLY A 348 -20.55 7.18 -15.43
C GLY A 348 -19.96 8.30 -16.29
N SER A 349 -20.12 9.56 -15.88
CA SER A 349 -19.45 10.70 -16.51
C SER A 349 -17.98 10.76 -16.14
N ASP A 350 -17.19 11.51 -16.90
CA ASP A 350 -15.78 11.77 -16.61
C ASP A 350 -15.61 12.61 -15.33
N GLY A 351 -14.66 12.25 -14.49
CA GLY A 351 -14.39 12.85 -13.19
C GLY A 351 -13.34 13.97 -13.19
N VAL A 352 -12.69 14.22 -14.31
CA VAL A 352 -11.65 15.25 -14.42
C VAL A 352 -12.21 16.64 -14.18
N SER A 353 -11.52 17.45 -13.38
CA SER A 353 -11.87 18.82 -13.03
C SER A 353 -10.62 19.71 -13.05
N GLU A 354 -10.78 21.00 -12.78
CA GLU A 354 -9.63 21.93 -12.64
C GLU A 354 -8.73 21.52 -11.45
N VAL A 355 -9.33 20.95 -10.38
CA VAL A 355 -8.56 20.45 -9.24
C VAL A 355 -7.66 19.29 -9.65
N SER A 356 -8.05 18.45 -10.61
CA SER A 356 -7.20 17.38 -11.16
C SER A 356 -5.91 17.95 -11.76
N TYR A 357 -5.99 19.05 -12.51
CA TYR A 357 -4.80 19.73 -13.07
C TYR A 357 -3.96 20.40 -11.98
N ILE A 358 -4.58 21.03 -10.98
CA ILE A 358 -3.87 21.61 -9.82
C ILE A 358 -3.05 20.52 -9.10
N MET A 359 -3.60 19.32 -8.92
CA MET A 359 -2.89 18.21 -8.29
C MET A 359 -1.70 17.75 -9.15
N LEU A 360 -1.87 17.60 -10.47
CA LEU A 360 -0.76 17.23 -11.37
C LEU A 360 0.37 18.27 -11.35
N GLU A 361 0.03 19.57 -11.39
CA GLU A 361 1.01 20.65 -11.25
C GLU A 361 1.72 20.64 -9.90
N THR A 362 1.01 20.30 -8.82
CA THR A 362 1.57 20.19 -7.46
C THR A 362 2.58 19.05 -7.40
N ILE A 363 2.28 17.88 -7.98
CA ILE A 363 3.21 16.74 -8.08
C ILE A 363 4.49 17.17 -8.81
N GLU A 364 4.34 17.80 -9.98
CA GLU A 364 5.46 18.23 -10.82
C GLU A 364 6.36 19.26 -10.10
N GLU A 365 5.76 20.23 -9.40
CA GLU A 365 6.52 21.29 -8.74
C GLU A 365 7.19 20.86 -7.44
N LEU A 366 6.54 20.01 -6.62
CA LEU A 366 7.06 19.65 -5.31
C LEU A 366 8.18 18.61 -5.39
N HIS A 367 8.06 17.63 -6.27
CA HIS A 367 9.04 16.55 -6.40
C HIS A 367 9.45 15.99 -5.02
N ILE A 368 8.49 15.40 -4.31
CA ILE A 368 8.64 14.84 -2.96
C ILE A 368 8.16 13.40 -2.94
N LEU A 369 8.56 12.66 -1.88
CA LEU A 369 8.31 11.22 -1.76
C LEU A 369 6.81 10.86 -1.70
N GLN A 370 6.02 11.65 -1.01
CA GLN A 370 4.59 11.44 -0.78
C GLN A 370 3.79 12.76 -0.89
N PRO A 371 2.46 12.67 -1.12
CA PRO A 371 1.68 11.45 -1.36
C PRO A 371 2.02 10.79 -2.70
N GLY A 372 1.83 9.47 -2.77
CA GLY A 372 1.71 8.77 -4.03
C GLY A 372 0.50 9.27 -4.81
N SER A 373 0.49 9.09 -6.12
CA SER A 373 -0.65 9.50 -6.94
C SER A 373 -0.88 8.57 -8.11
N ALA A 374 -2.15 8.44 -8.48
CA ALA A 374 -2.63 7.66 -9.60
C ALA A 374 -3.59 8.49 -10.44
N ILE A 375 -3.42 8.48 -11.76
CA ILE A 375 -4.44 8.98 -12.68
C ILE A 375 -5.30 7.82 -13.17
N HIS A 376 -6.59 8.06 -13.26
CA HIS A 376 -7.57 7.08 -13.71
C HIS A 376 -8.02 7.43 -15.11
N VAL A 377 -7.74 6.55 -16.07
CA VAL A 377 -7.92 6.82 -17.52
C VAL A 377 -8.88 5.79 -18.10
N SER A 378 -10.14 6.17 -18.26
CA SER A 378 -11.16 5.40 -18.98
C SER A 378 -11.18 5.74 -20.48
N ALA A 379 -11.97 5.01 -21.26
CA ALA A 379 -12.23 5.34 -22.66
C ALA A 379 -12.82 6.74 -22.86
N ARG A 380 -13.46 7.31 -21.84
CA ARG A 380 -14.07 8.66 -21.87
C ARG A 380 -13.14 9.78 -21.40
N THR A 381 -12.02 9.46 -20.79
CA THR A 381 -11.08 10.45 -20.25
C THR A 381 -10.54 11.35 -21.35
N PRO A 382 -10.59 12.70 -21.15
CA PRO A 382 -10.09 13.64 -22.14
C PRO A 382 -8.61 13.45 -22.46
N GLU A 383 -8.25 13.48 -23.74
CA GLU A 383 -6.86 13.36 -24.21
C GLU A 383 -5.92 14.39 -23.56
N ARG A 384 -6.43 15.62 -23.36
CA ARG A 384 -5.69 16.69 -22.67
C ARG A 384 -5.23 16.26 -21.27
N PHE A 385 -6.09 15.54 -20.51
CA PHE A 385 -5.76 15.09 -19.16
C PHE A 385 -4.71 13.97 -19.18
N LEU A 386 -4.90 12.95 -20.03
CA LEU A 386 -3.91 11.89 -20.19
C LEU A 386 -2.53 12.44 -20.58
N ARG A 387 -2.49 13.38 -21.53
CA ARG A 387 -1.25 14.04 -21.94
C ARG A 387 -0.62 14.85 -20.80
N ALA A 388 -1.42 15.50 -19.94
CA ALA A 388 -0.91 16.20 -18.76
C ALA A 388 -0.28 15.21 -17.78
N GLY A 389 -0.92 14.08 -17.52
CA GLY A 389 -0.34 13.00 -16.70
C GLY A 389 0.96 12.45 -17.30
N CYS A 390 1.01 12.19 -18.61
CA CYS A 390 2.23 11.74 -19.31
C CYS A 390 3.38 12.76 -19.22
N LYS A 391 3.09 14.06 -19.19
CA LYS A 391 4.11 15.11 -18.98
C LYS A 391 4.72 15.06 -17.59
N VAL A 392 3.92 14.75 -16.57
CA VAL A 392 4.44 14.56 -15.20
C VAL A 392 5.26 13.26 -15.12
N ILE A 393 4.77 12.15 -15.71
CA ILE A 393 5.50 10.88 -15.78
C ILE A 393 6.89 11.07 -16.41
N ARG A 394 6.98 11.85 -17.49
CA ARG A 394 8.25 12.17 -18.18
C ARG A 394 9.32 12.76 -17.26
N GLN A 395 8.91 13.44 -16.17
CA GLN A 395 9.87 14.06 -15.24
C GLN A 395 10.66 13.04 -14.40
N GLY A 396 10.29 11.76 -14.48
CA GLY A 396 11.01 10.70 -13.77
C GLY A 396 10.67 10.55 -12.27
N HIS A 397 9.59 11.17 -11.78
CA HIS A 397 9.18 11.06 -10.36
C HIS A 397 8.64 9.67 -9.97
N GLY A 398 8.41 8.79 -10.95
CA GLY A 398 7.68 7.54 -10.72
C GLY A 398 6.18 7.73 -10.44
N TYR A 399 5.69 8.95 -10.48
CA TYR A 399 4.28 9.36 -10.35
C TYR A 399 3.83 10.17 -11.56
N PRO A 400 2.51 10.20 -11.84
CA PRO A 400 1.48 9.28 -11.34
C PRO A 400 1.59 7.88 -11.98
N SER A 401 1.08 6.85 -11.29
CA SER A 401 0.73 5.59 -11.93
C SER A 401 -0.59 5.72 -12.70
N VAL A 402 -0.91 4.76 -13.58
CA VAL A 402 -2.09 4.87 -14.45
C VAL A 402 -2.99 3.65 -14.27
N PHE A 403 -4.26 3.89 -13.94
CA PHE A 403 -5.28 2.87 -13.73
C PHE A 403 -6.37 2.90 -14.78
N ASN A 404 -6.98 1.74 -15.05
CA ASN A 404 -8.05 1.55 -16.02
C ASN A 404 -9.42 1.37 -15.33
N PRO A 405 -10.24 2.42 -15.20
CA PRO A 405 -11.59 2.31 -14.65
C PRO A 405 -12.50 1.33 -15.40
N ASP A 406 -12.32 1.19 -16.72
CA ASP A 406 -13.15 0.29 -17.52
C ASP A 406 -12.93 -1.19 -17.17
N VAL A 407 -11.78 -1.53 -16.56
CA VAL A 407 -11.45 -2.87 -16.05
C VAL A 407 -11.81 -3.01 -14.57
N TYR A 408 -11.33 -2.11 -13.69
CA TYR A 408 -11.56 -2.31 -12.26
C TYR A 408 -13.04 -2.16 -11.86
N VAL A 409 -13.85 -1.40 -12.57
CA VAL A 409 -15.30 -1.37 -12.33
C VAL A 409 -15.94 -2.75 -12.59
N GLN A 410 -15.52 -3.44 -13.66
CA GLN A 410 -15.99 -4.81 -13.95
C GLN A 410 -15.52 -5.80 -12.88
N GLU A 411 -14.28 -5.69 -12.43
CA GLU A 411 -13.72 -6.47 -11.34
C GLU A 411 -14.54 -6.31 -10.05
N LEU A 412 -14.76 -5.07 -9.59
CA LEU A 412 -15.53 -4.78 -8.39
C LEU A 412 -16.97 -5.28 -8.48
N MET A 413 -17.59 -5.17 -9.67
CA MET A 413 -18.92 -5.75 -9.92
C MET A 413 -18.91 -7.28 -9.88
N ARG A 414 -17.87 -7.93 -10.41
CA ARG A 414 -17.69 -9.38 -10.33
C ARG A 414 -17.59 -9.85 -8.87
N GLN A 415 -16.97 -9.06 -8.02
CA GLN A 415 -16.88 -9.29 -6.58
C GLN A 415 -18.20 -8.99 -5.83
N GLY A 416 -19.30 -8.64 -6.53
CA GLY A 416 -20.62 -8.40 -5.95
C GLY A 416 -20.92 -6.95 -5.56
N LYS A 417 -20.05 -5.99 -5.86
CA LYS A 417 -20.29 -4.58 -5.60
C LYS A 417 -21.30 -3.99 -6.58
N SER A 418 -22.12 -3.02 -6.13
CA SER A 418 -23.03 -2.32 -7.04
C SER A 418 -22.25 -1.52 -8.09
N LEU A 419 -22.85 -1.30 -9.28
CA LEU A 419 -22.23 -0.49 -10.33
C LEU A 419 -21.89 0.92 -9.83
N ARG A 420 -22.72 1.51 -8.98
CA ARG A 420 -22.48 2.82 -8.40
C ARG A 420 -21.26 2.78 -7.49
N ASP A 421 -21.19 1.84 -6.55
CA ASP A 421 -20.10 1.73 -5.60
C ASP A 421 -18.77 1.38 -6.29
N ALA A 422 -18.83 0.56 -7.35
CA ALA A 422 -17.68 0.25 -8.20
C ALA A 422 -17.14 1.48 -8.95
N ARG A 423 -18.01 2.35 -9.47
CA ARG A 423 -17.60 3.59 -10.15
C ARG A 423 -17.02 4.64 -9.19
N GLU A 424 -17.53 4.71 -7.97
CA GLU A 424 -17.00 5.58 -6.90
C GLU A 424 -15.73 5.00 -6.25
N GLY A 425 -15.34 3.79 -6.61
CA GLY A 425 -14.14 3.12 -6.18
C GLY A 425 -12.89 3.49 -6.98
N GLY A 426 -11.76 2.90 -6.61
CA GLY A 426 -10.46 3.14 -7.26
C GLY A 426 -9.33 2.54 -6.47
N CYS A 427 -8.11 3.06 -6.67
CA CYS A 427 -6.90 2.58 -6.02
C CYS A 427 -6.89 2.94 -4.53
N SER A 428 -6.71 1.94 -3.67
CA SER A 428 -6.64 2.12 -2.23
C SER A 428 -5.21 2.09 -1.67
N GLY A 429 -4.21 1.77 -2.49
CA GLY A 429 -2.81 1.67 -2.08
C GLY A 429 -1.87 1.68 -3.27
N CYS A 430 -1.24 0.54 -3.55
CA CYS A 430 -0.28 0.40 -4.67
C CYS A 430 -0.98 0.15 -6.01
N ILE A 431 -1.79 -0.92 -6.06
CA ILE A 431 -2.59 -1.35 -7.22
C ILE A 431 -3.98 -1.85 -6.80
N GLU A 432 -4.19 -2.01 -5.54
CA GLU A 432 -5.40 -2.57 -4.95
C GLU A 432 -6.57 -1.62 -5.20
N VAL A 433 -7.65 -2.14 -5.76
CA VAL A 433 -8.87 -1.37 -6.01
C VAL A 433 -10.01 -1.83 -5.12
N GLY A 434 -10.79 -0.87 -4.63
CA GLY A 434 -11.90 -1.12 -3.71
C GLY A 434 -13.00 -0.09 -3.81
N ALA A 435 -14.13 -0.34 -3.15
CA ALA A 435 -15.26 0.58 -3.04
C ALA A 435 -15.00 1.60 -1.91
N PHE A 436 -14.66 2.83 -2.26
CA PHE A 436 -14.28 3.86 -1.31
C PHE A 436 -15.36 4.15 -0.26
N GLY A 437 -14.96 4.22 1.01
CA GLY A 437 -15.85 4.50 2.15
C GLY A 437 -16.89 3.42 2.44
N LYS A 438 -16.78 2.23 1.82
CA LYS A 438 -17.80 1.18 1.92
C LYS A 438 -17.22 -0.21 2.19
N GLU A 439 -15.91 -0.35 2.12
CA GLU A 439 -15.22 -1.63 2.11
C GLU A 439 -14.13 -1.73 3.17
N ALA A 440 -14.10 -2.87 3.88
CA ALA A 440 -12.91 -3.32 4.56
C ALA A 440 -12.07 -4.12 3.55
N TYR A 441 -11.06 -3.47 3.01
CA TYR A 441 -10.11 -4.05 2.09
C TYR A 441 -8.91 -4.59 2.88
N VAL A 442 -8.82 -5.91 3.03
CA VAL A 442 -7.80 -6.53 3.88
C VAL A 442 -6.77 -7.30 3.05
N LEU A 443 -5.52 -6.86 3.14
CA LEU A 443 -4.38 -7.58 2.59
C LEU A 443 -3.80 -8.55 3.61
N THR A 444 -3.33 -9.71 3.12
CA THR A 444 -2.77 -10.75 3.99
C THR A 444 -1.27 -10.98 3.79
N GLY A 445 -0.61 -10.15 2.96
CA GLY A 445 0.78 -10.31 2.59
C GLY A 445 1.00 -11.14 1.33
N TYR A 446 2.25 -11.41 1.01
CA TYR A 446 2.70 -11.92 -0.29
C TYR A 446 2.90 -13.42 -0.30
N LEU A 447 2.58 -14.06 -1.44
CA LEU A 447 2.85 -15.47 -1.71
C LEU A 447 3.95 -15.58 -2.78
N ASN A 448 5.03 -16.29 -2.47
CA ASN A 448 6.17 -16.52 -3.35
C ASN A 448 5.89 -17.66 -4.34
N VAL A 449 5.28 -17.34 -5.48
CA VAL A 449 4.87 -18.37 -6.45
C VAL A 449 6.05 -19.14 -7.05
N PRO A 450 7.19 -18.53 -7.43
CA PRO A 450 8.38 -19.25 -7.88
C PRO A 450 8.95 -20.21 -6.82
N LYS A 451 8.88 -19.86 -5.53
CA LYS A 451 9.35 -20.77 -4.45
C LYS A 451 8.48 -22.01 -4.30
N ILE A 452 7.20 -21.92 -4.63
CA ILE A 452 6.31 -23.09 -4.68
C ILE A 452 6.83 -24.11 -5.72
N LEU A 453 7.29 -23.63 -6.89
CA LEU A 453 7.93 -24.51 -7.88
C LEU A 453 9.27 -25.05 -7.36
N GLU A 454 10.11 -24.23 -6.72
CA GLU A 454 11.36 -24.67 -6.12
C GLU A 454 11.14 -25.84 -5.15
N VAL A 455 10.16 -25.72 -4.25
CA VAL A 455 9.78 -26.79 -3.30
C VAL A 455 9.17 -27.99 -4.03
N THR A 456 8.44 -27.80 -5.13
CA THR A 456 7.92 -28.90 -5.98
C THR A 456 9.07 -29.69 -6.61
N LEU A 457 10.09 -29.00 -7.12
CA LEU A 457 11.29 -29.61 -7.73
C LEU A 457 12.20 -30.33 -6.69
N HIS A 458 11.91 -30.18 -5.41
CA HIS A 458 12.62 -30.84 -4.31
C HIS A 458 11.69 -31.70 -3.43
N ASN A 459 10.56 -32.17 -4.02
CA ASN A 459 9.62 -33.07 -3.34
C ASN A 459 9.17 -32.60 -1.95
N GLY A 460 8.87 -31.31 -1.80
CA GLY A 460 8.38 -30.72 -0.56
C GLY A 460 9.45 -30.14 0.36
N VAL A 461 10.72 -30.20 -0.02
CA VAL A 461 11.86 -29.66 0.74
C VAL A 461 12.28 -28.30 0.18
N ASP A 462 12.52 -27.33 1.05
CA ASP A 462 13.20 -26.10 0.70
C ASP A 462 14.71 -26.37 0.57
N PRO A 463 15.31 -26.24 -0.64
CA PRO A 463 16.72 -26.61 -0.84
C PRO A 463 17.70 -25.67 -0.13
N VAL A 464 17.31 -24.43 0.16
CA VAL A 464 18.19 -23.45 0.82
C VAL A 464 18.35 -23.75 2.30
N SER A 465 17.26 -24.11 3.01
CA SER A 465 17.28 -24.42 4.44
C SER A 465 17.36 -25.91 4.76
N GLY A 466 17.11 -26.79 3.80
CA GLY A 466 16.97 -28.22 3.98
C GLY A 466 15.70 -28.67 4.73
N ARG A 467 14.77 -27.75 5.01
CA ARG A 467 13.54 -28.02 5.75
C ARG A 467 12.45 -28.58 4.83
N LYS A 468 11.71 -29.56 5.33
CA LYS A 468 10.49 -30.02 4.67
C LYS A 468 9.35 -29.06 5.03
N VAL A 469 8.89 -28.29 4.05
CA VAL A 469 7.84 -27.27 4.24
C VAL A 469 6.59 -27.51 3.38
N GLY A 470 6.72 -28.31 2.31
CA GLY A 470 5.63 -28.64 1.40
C GLY A 470 5.22 -30.11 1.41
N LEU A 471 4.27 -30.45 0.52
CA LEU A 471 3.81 -31.83 0.31
C LEU A 471 4.88 -32.66 -0.42
N GLU A 472 4.92 -33.95 -0.17
CA GLU A 472 5.60 -34.91 -1.02
C GLU A 472 4.77 -35.15 -2.27
N THR A 473 5.11 -34.47 -3.36
CA THR A 473 4.37 -34.55 -4.64
C THR A 473 5.00 -35.49 -5.66
N GLY A 474 6.14 -36.08 -5.31
CA GLY A 474 6.93 -36.99 -6.10
C GLY A 474 8.31 -36.43 -6.47
N ASP A 475 9.29 -37.33 -6.69
CA ASP A 475 10.60 -36.93 -7.18
C ASP A 475 10.46 -36.39 -8.63
N PRO A 476 10.89 -35.15 -8.92
CA PRO A 476 10.76 -34.57 -10.24
C PRO A 476 11.52 -35.33 -11.35
N ARG A 477 12.57 -36.09 -10.99
CA ARG A 477 13.29 -36.95 -11.92
C ARG A 477 12.44 -38.08 -12.48
N GLY A 478 11.36 -38.45 -11.77
CA GLY A 478 10.40 -39.48 -12.15
C GLY A 478 9.26 -38.98 -13.05
N PHE A 479 9.05 -37.68 -13.20
CA PHE A 479 7.98 -37.16 -14.06
C PHE A 479 8.31 -37.38 -15.55
N ARG A 480 7.37 -37.97 -16.27
CA ARG A 480 7.52 -38.33 -17.69
C ARG A 480 7.00 -37.26 -18.62
N THR A 481 6.07 -36.43 -18.14
CA THR A 481 5.41 -35.38 -18.91
C THR A 481 5.41 -34.06 -18.15
N TYR A 482 5.35 -32.97 -18.89
CA TYR A 482 5.16 -31.64 -18.31
C TYR A 482 3.89 -31.53 -17.45
N GLU A 483 2.82 -32.20 -17.83
CA GLU A 483 1.55 -32.18 -17.10
C GLU A 483 1.64 -32.89 -15.74
N GLU A 484 2.47 -33.93 -15.59
CA GLU A 484 2.72 -34.57 -14.28
C GLU A 484 3.43 -33.58 -13.34
N LEU A 485 4.46 -32.85 -13.80
CA LEU A 485 5.13 -31.83 -13.04
C LEU A 485 4.17 -30.68 -12.69
N TYR A 486 3.43 -30.20 -13.67
CA TYR A 486 2.48 -29.11 -13.48
C TYR A 486 1.40 -29.47 -12.47
N ALA A 487 0.85 -30.67 -12.52
CA ALA A 487 -0.12 -31.16 -11.54
C ALA A 487 0.47 -31.25 -10.11
N ALA A 488 1.77 -31.58 -9.98
CA ALA A 488 2.47 -31.55 -8.69
C ALA A 488 2.59 -30.10 -8.15
N PHE A 489 2.95 -29.17 -9.01
CA PHE A 489 3.02 -27.73 -8.69
C PHE A 489 1.66 -27.18 -8.22
N ILE A 490 0.56 -27.50 -8.90
CA ILE A 490 -0.79 -27.08 -8.52
C ILE A 490 -1.18 -27.63 -7.14
N ARG A 491 -0.86 -28.89 -6.82
CA ARG A 491 -1.10 -29.42 -5.46
C ARG A 491 -0.35 -28.62 -4.37
N GLN A 492 0.87 -28.17 -4.63
CA GLN A 492 1.61 -27.31 -3.71
C GLN A 492 0.97 -25.93 -3.57
N ILE A 493 0.49 -25.33 -4.68
CA ILE A 493 -0.24 -24.04 -4.63
C ILE A 493 -1.42 -24.15 -3.66
N HIS A 494 -2.30 -25.14 -3.85
CA HIS A 494 -3.45 -25.32 -2.97
C HIS A 494 -3.05 -25.51 -1.51
N TYR A 495 -1.99 -26.28 -1.24
CA TYR A 495 -1.51 -26.49 0.12
C TYR A 495 -1.07 -25.20 0.82
N PHE A 496 -0.27 -24.37 0.15
CA PHE A 496 0.21 -23.13 0.76
C PHE A 496 -0.87 -22.04 0.82
N VAL A 497 -1.78 -21.99 -0.16
CA VAL A 497 -2.95 -21.11 -0.12
C VAL A 497 -3.87 -21.48 1.05
N ASP A 498 -4.18 -22.76 1.24
CA ASP A 498 -5.03 -23.21 2.36
C ASP A 498 -4.40 -22.89 3.73
N MET A 499 -3.09 -23.09 3.85
CA MET A 499 -2.31 -22.73 5.04
C MET A 499 -2.40 -21.23 5.33
N LYS A 500 -2.25 -20.39 4.30
CA LYS A 500 -2.31 -18.93 4.41
C LYS A 500 -3.73 -18.46 4.77
N VAL A 501 -4.76 -18.94 4.10
CA VAL A 501 -6.18 -18.65 4.39
C VAL A 501 -6.54 -18.97 5.84
N ARG A 502 -6.16 -20.14 6.33
CA ARG A 502 -6.44 -20.57 7.70
C ARG A 502 -5.88 -19.61 8.75
N VAL A 503 -4.63 -19.19 8.60
CA VAL A 503 -3.98 -18.30 9.57
C VAL A 503 -4.43 -16.85 9.37
N SER A 504 -4.66 -16.40 8.14
CA SER A 504 -5.22 -15.08 7.87
C SER A 504 -6.58 -14.89 8.54
N ASN A 505 -7.45 -15.89 8.48
CA ASN A 505 -8.73 -15.87 9.18
C ASN A 505 -8.57 -15.79 10.71
N TYR A 506 -7.56 -16.45 11.27
CA TYR A 506 -7.25 -16.33 12.68
C TYR A 506 -6.78 -14.91 13.04
N ILE A 507 -5.91 -14.32 12.22
CA ILE A 507 -5.41 -12.95 12.42
C ILE A 507 -6.57 -11.94 12.39
N ASP A 508 -7.47 -12.04 11.42
CA ASP A 508 -8.64 -11.16 11.31
C ASP A 508 -9.51 -11.21 12.58
N ARG A 509 -9.73 -12.42 13.14
CA ARG A 509 -10.44 -12.57 14.43
C ARG A 509 -9.71 -11.94 15.60
N MET A 510 -8.37 -11.92 15.58
CA MET A 510 -7.58 -11.25 16.62
C MET A 510 -7.72 -9.72 16.55
N PHE A 511 -7.77 -9.15 15.34
CA PHE A 511 -8.05 -7.72 15.16
C PHE A 511 -9.45 -7.36 15.63
N ALA A 512 -10.49 -8.06 15.18
CA ALA A 512 -11.86 -7.85 15.64
C ALA A 512 -12.01 -7.91 17.17
N LYS A 513 -11.24 -8.79 17.84
CA LYS A 513 -11.37 -9.01 19.29
C LYS A 513 -10.55 -8.04 20.14
N TYR A 514 -9.35 -7.65 19.70
CA TYR A 514 -8.41 -6.93 20.56
C TYR A 514 -8.03 -5.53 20.05
N ALA A 515 -8.29 -5.24 18.77
CA ALA A 515 -7.89 -3.99 18.13
C ALA A 515 -9.01 -3.43 17.23
N PRO A 516 -10.28 -3.32 17.71
CA PRO A 516 -11.32 -2.65 16.92
C PRO A 516 -10.91 -1.21 16.60
N ALA A 517 -11.31 -0.73 15.41
CA ALA A 517 -11.01 0.59 14.87
C ALA A 517 -12.26 1.47 14.91
N THR A 518 -12.62 1.92 16.11
CA THR A 518 -13.89 2.60 16.39
C THR A 518 -14.02 3.96 15.72
N PHE A 519 -12.91 4.69 15.55
CA PHE A 519 -12.89 5.96 14.80
C PHE A 519 -13.00 5.74 13.29
N LEU A 520 -12.23 4.81 12.72
CA LEU A 520 -12.33 4.48 11.29
C LEU A 520 -13.74 4.03 10.91
N SER A 521 -14.39 3.24 11.76
CA SER A 521 -15.74 2.71 11.55
C SER A 521 -16.80 3.79 11.33
N LEU A 522 -16.58 5.02 11.82
CA LEU A 522 -17.47 6.18 11.60
C LEU A 522 -17.63 6.56 10.12
N PHE A 523 -16.60 6.32 9.31
CA PHE A 523 -16.51 6.77 7.92
C PHE A 523 -16.75 5.66 6.89
N ILE A 524 -17.00 4.43 7.35
CA ILE A 524 -17.27 3.28 6.48
C ILE A 524 -18.76 2.94 6.52
N ASP A 525 -19.38 2.87 5.34
CA ASP A 525 -20.80 2.59 5.21
C ASP A 525 -21.22 1.31 5.93
N ASP A 526 -22.37 1.38 6.54
CA ASP A 526 -23.07 0.36 7.27
C ASP A 526 -22.52 0.06 8.68
N CYS A 527 -21.30 0.49 9.06
CA CYS A 527 -20.75 0.25 10.40
C CYS A 527 -21.66 0.81 11.51
N ILE A 528 -22.07 2.09 11.42
CA ILE A 528 -22.97 2.72 12.39
C ILE A 528 -24.34 2.03 12.37
N ALA A 529 -24.93 1.82 11.19
CA ALA A 529 -26.27 1.22 11.06
C ALA A 529 -26.33 -0.23 11.58
N LYS A 530 -25.24 -1.00 11.42
CA LYS A 530 -25.11 -2.35 11.95
C LYS A 530 -24.69 -2.38 13.42
N GLY A 531 -24.14 -1.28 13.97
CA GLY A 531 -23.52 -1.25 15.29
C GLY A 531 -22.30 -2.19 15.36
N LYS A 532 -21.48 -2.25 14.30
CA LYS A 532 -20.36 -3.19 14.18
C LYS A 532 -19.08 -2.48 13.69
N ASP A 533 -17.95 -2.91 14.23
CA ASP A 533 -16.64 -2.40 13.90
C ASP A 533 -16.19 -2.80 12.49
N TYR A 534 -15.24 -2.04 11.95
CA TYR A 534 -14.57 -2.25 10.65
C TYR A 534 -14.05 -3.68 10.46
N TYR A 535 -13.46 -4.30 11.49
CA TYR A 535 -12.96 -5.67 11.44
C TYR A 535 -14.00 -6.75 11.77
N ASN A 536 -15.19 -6.36 12.23
CA ASN A 536 -16.22 -7.28 12.70
C ASN A 536 -17.51 -7.22 11.86
N CYS A 537 -17.39 -7.33 10.55
CA CYS A 537 -18.51 -7.33 9.60
C CYS A 537 -19.31 -6.01 9.54
N GLY A 538 -18.76 -4.90 10.03
CA GLY A 538 -19.40 -3.58 9.98
C GLY A 538 -19.57 -3.05 8.55
N PRO A 539 -18.53 -3.01 7.72
CA PRO A 539 -18.59 -2.49 6.38
C PRO A 539 -19.62 -3.17 5.49
N ARG A 540 -20.05 -2.46 4.42
CA ARG A 540 -20.93 -3.02 3.39
C ARG A 540 -20.27 -4.19 2.69
N TYR A 541 -18.98 -4.04 2.31
CA TYR A 541 -18.16 -5.05 1.65
C TYR A 541 -16.96 -5.40 2.53
N ASN A 542 -16.60 -6.70 2.57
CA ASN A 542 -15.58 -7.22 3.49
C ASN A 542 -14.65 -8.20 2.76
N THR A 543 -13.81 -7.67 1.88
CA THR A 543 -12.92 -8.46 1.03
C THR A 543 -11.58 -8.75 1.70
N THR A 544 -10.95 -9.86 1.32
CA THR A 544 -9.63 -10.27 1.78
C THR A 544 -8.79 -10.72 0.59
N TYR A 545 -7.51 -10.32 0.52
CA TYR A 545 -6.67 -10.58 -0.65
C TYR A 545 -5.39 -11.32 -0.28
N ILE A 546 -5.01 -12.27 -1.16
CA ILE A 546 -3.66 -12.87 -1.18
C ILE A 546 -2.90 -12.28 -2.36
N GLN A 547 -1.75 -11.66 -2.08
CA GLN A 547 -0.91 -11.01 -3.09
C GLN A 547 0.12 -12.00 -3.63
N CYS A 548 -0.02 -12.43 -4.89
CA CYS A 548 0.90 -13.34 -5.55
C CYS A 548 2.03 -12.56 -6.24
N THR A 549 3.25 -13.07 -6.12
CA THR A 549 4.48 -12.43 -6.62
C THR A 549 5.22 -13.37 -7.56
N GLY A 550 5.80 -12.82 -8.65
CA GLY A 550 6.74 -13.53 -9.51
C GLY A 550 6.13 -14.21 -10.72
N LEU A 551 5.06 -13.68 -11.32
CA LEU A 551 4.40 -14.28 -12.50
C LEU A 551 5.37 -14.47 -13.68
N GLY A 552 6.21 -13.46 -13.99
CA GLY A 552 7.22 -13.59 -15.06
C GLY A 552 8.20 -14.72 -14.77
N THR A 553 8.79 -14.74 -13.58
CA THR A 553 9.78 -15.77 -13.19
C THR A 553 9.21 -17.17 -13.20
N ILE A 554 7.98 -17.39 -12.70
CA ILE A 554 7.35 -18.71 -12.72
C ILE A 554 6.97 -19.14 -14.14
N THR A 555 6.45 -18.24 -14.96
CA THR A 555 6.13 -18.51 -16.36
C THR A 555 7.38 -18.93 -17.14
N ASP A 556 8.46 -18.17 -17.02
CA ASP A 556 9.73 -18.44 -17.71
C ASP A 556 10.38 -19.74 -17.24
N SER A 557 10.27 -20.05 -15.95
CA SER A 557 10.75 -21.30 -15.37
C SER A 557 9.97 -22.50 -15.91
N LEU A 558 8.64 -22.41 -15.99
CA LEU A 558 7.80 -23.46 -16.56
C LEU A 558 8.00 -23.58 -18.07
N SER A 559 8.20 -22.48 -18.80
CA SER A 559 8.52 -22.46 -20.23
C SER A 559 9.84 -23.19 -20.49
N SER A 560 10.88 -22.91 -19.68
CA SER A 560 12.18 -23.59 -19.79
C SER A 560 12.07 -25.10 -19.53
N LEU A 561 11.39 -25.49 -18.45
CA LEU A 561 11.15 -26.91 -18.11
C LEU A 561 10.39 -27.61 -19.24
N ARG A 562 9.26 -27.05 -19.68
CA ARG A 562 8.45 -27.62 -20.75
C ARG A 562 9.27 -27.84 -22.02
N LYS A 563 9.97 -26.79 -22.48
CA LYS A 563 10.74 -26.81 -23.73
C LYS A 563 11.96 -27.75 -23.64
N HIS A 564 12.83 -27.53 -22.67
CA HIS A 564 14.15 -28.18 -22.67
C HIS A 564 14.18 -29.55 -22.05
N VAL A 565 13.32 -29.82 -21.04
CA VAL A 565 13.29 -31.14 -20.34
C VAL A 565 12.29 -32.08 -20.99
N PHE A 566 11.06 -31.61 -21.28
CA PHE A 566 9.99 -32.52 -21.71
C PHE A 566 9.79 -32.58 -23.24
N GLU A 567 9.84 -31.49 -23.96
CA GLU A 567 9.60 -31.45 -25.42
C GLU A 567 10.88 -31.72 -26.21
N ASP A 568 11.87 -30.79 -26.18
CA ASP A 568 13.12 -30.90 -26.97
C ASP A 568 14.12 -31.90 -26.35
N LYS A 569 13.98 -32.25 -25.09
CA LYS A 569 14.87 -33.14 -24.31
C LYS A 569 16.35 -32.75 -24.44
N THR A 570 16.61 -31.45 -24.40
CA THR A 570 17.96 -30.89 -24.57
C THR A 570 18.86 -31.28 -23.41
N PHE A 571 18.31 -31.43 -22.21
CA PHE A 571 18.96 -31.97 -21.01
C PHE A 571 17.92 -32.68 -20.12
N THR A 572 18.42 -33.50 -19.21
CA THR A 572 17.54 -34.22 -18.28
C THR A 572 17.17 -33.36 -17.10
N MET A 573 16.08 -33.71 -16.39
CA MET A 573 15.69 -33.07 -15.14
C MET A 573 16.85 -33.13 -14.10
N GLU A 574 17.53 -34.26 -14.01
CA GLU A 574 18.67 -34.43 -13.08
C GLU A 574 19.79 -33.43 -13.39
N ALA A 575 20.19 -33.32 -14.66
CA ALA A 575 21.24 -32.40 -15.07
C ALA A 575 20.88 -30.92 -14.80
N LEU A 576 19.60 -30.55 -14.97
CA LEU A 576 19.12 -29.22 -14.65
C LEU A 576 19.15 -28.95 -13.13
N LEU A 577 18.69 -29.91 -12.33
CA LEU A 577 18.69 -29.77 -10.87
C LEU A 577 20.11 -29.69 -10.31
N ASP A 578 21.05 -30.44 -10.85
CA ASP A 578 22.47 -30.39 -10.46
C ASP A 578 23.07 -29.00 -10.83
N ALA A 579 22.82 -28.51 -12.05
CA ALA A 579 23.26 -27.19 -12.49
C ALA A 579 22.66 -26.05 -11.61
N MET A 580 21.39 -26.18 -11.21
CA MET A 580 20.75 -25.20 -10.30
C MET A 580 21.34 -25.28 -8.88
N ALA A 581 21.65 -26.47 -8.37
CA ALA A 581 22.30 -26.66 -7.06
C ALA A 581 23.69 -26.02 -7.02
N ASP A 582 24.43 -26.08 -8.14
CA ASP A 582 25.73 -25.44 -8.33
C ASP A 582 25.61 -23.94 -8.72
N ASN A 583 24.39 -23.36 -8.66
CA ASN A 583 24.12 -21.98 -9.10
C ASN A 583 24.61 -21.72 -10.54
N PHE A 584 24.53 -22.72 -11.40
CA PHE A 584 25.07 -22.77 -12.77
C PHE A 584 26.60 -22.60 -12.88
N GLU A 585 27.35 -22.63 -11.78
CA GLU A 585 28.83 -22.64 -11.82
C GLU A 585 29.31 -23.94 -12.51
N GLY A 586 30.15 -23.78 -13.55
CA GLY A 586 30.57 -24.90 -14.41
C GLY A 586 29.52 -25.35 -15.45
N HIS A 587 28.31 -24.82 -15.42
CA HIS A 587 27.18 -25.16 -16.31
C HIS A 587 26.74 -23.94 -17.19
N GLU A 588 27.59 -22.96 -17.38
CA GLU A 588 27.29 -21.76 -18.15
C GLU A 588 26.77 -22.03 -19.58
N PRO A 589 27.24 -23.03 -20.35
CA PRO A 589 26.62 -23.36 -21.64
C PRO A 589 25.15 -23.73 -21.55
N MET A 590 24.72 -24.47 -20.50
CA MET A 590 23.32 -24.81 -20.26
C MET A 590 22.54 -23.54 -19.92
N ARG A 591 23.09 -22.72 -19.04
CA ARG A 591 22.44 -21.44 -18.66
C ARG A 591 22.25 -20.52 -19.87
N GLN A 592 23.26 -20.35 -20.71
CA GLN A 592 23.17 -19.56 -21.95
C GLN A 592 22.17 -20.16 -22.95
N MET A 593 22.06 -21.46 -23.03
CA MET A 593 21.02 -22.11 -23.83
C MET A 593 19.62 -21.78 -23.33
N ILE A 594 19.41 -21.85 -22.02
CA ILE A 594 18.14 -21.47 -21.39
C ILE A 594 17.83 -20.00 -21.72
N LEU A 595 18.74 -19.08 -21.44
CA LEU A 595 18.54 -17.65 -21.63
C LEU A 595 18.26 -17.25 -23.09
N ASN A 596 18.85 -17.94 -24.07
CA ASN A 596 18.77 -17.55 -25.48
C ASN A 596 17.78 -18.36 -26.32
N ARG A 597 17.26 -19.48 -25.80
CA ARG A 597 16.38 -20.37 -26.59
C ARG A 597 15.01 -20.64 -25.96
N THR A 598 14.79 -20.24 -24.73
CA THR A 598 13.48 -20.34 -24.08
C THR A 598 12.58 -19.20 -24.55
N PRO A 599 11.34 -19.46 -24.98
CA PRO A 599 10.36 -18.42 -25.15
C PRO A 599 10.00 -17.83 -23.77
N PHE A 600 10.28 -16.53 -23.57
CA PHE A 600 10.05 -15.83 -22.31
C PHE A 600 8.81 -14.93 -22.40
N PHE A 601 8.13 -14.78 -21.26
CA PHE A 601 6.95 -13.93 -21.09
C PHE A 601 7.28 -12.45 -21.31
N GLY A 602 6.33 -11.71 -21.89
CA GLY A 602 6.51 -10.29 -22.22
C GLY A 602 6.97 -10.00 -23.64
N ASN A 603 7.07 -11.01 -24.52
CA ASN A 603 7.52 -10.88 -25.90
C ASN A 603 6.44 -11.13 -26.96
N ASP A 604 5.17 -11.17 -26.57
CA ASP A 604 4.02 -11.54 -27.42
C ASP A 604 4.17 -12.95 -28.05
N ASP A 605 4.85 -13.85 -27.33
CA ASP A 605 5.05 -15.24 -27.77
C ASP A 605 3.94 -16.14 -27.21
N PRO A 606 3.10 -16.76 -28.04
CA PRO A 606 2.00 -17.63 -27.59
C PRO A 606 2.44 -18.79 -26.70
N TYR A 607 3.68 -19.29 -26.84
CA TYR A 607 4.20 -20.40 -26.05
C TYR A 607 4.34 -20.03 -24.56
N ALA A 608 4.97 -18.90 -24.28
CA ALA A 608 5.14 -18.39 -22.92
C ALA A 608 3.83 -17.79 -22.38
N ASP A 609 3.11 -17.02 -23.20
CA ASP A 609 1.93 -16.29 -22.76
C ASP A 609 0.79 -17.24 -22.33
N GLN A 610 0.61 -18.40 -23.02
CA GLN A 610 -0.34 -19.43 -22.61
C GLN A 610 0.01 -20.05 -21.25
N ILE A 611 1.29 -20.18 -20.91
CA ILE A 611 1.73 -20.64 -19.59
C ILE A 611 1.37 -19.59 -18.55
N ALA A 612 1.63 -18.30 -18.81
CA ALA A 612 1.27 -17.20 -17.93
C ALA A 612 -0.23 -17.16 -17.64
N VAL A 613 -1.08 -17.26 -18.68
CA VAL A 613 -2.55 -17.33 -18.56
C VAL A 613 -2.96 -18.52 -17.69
N ARG A 614 -2.41 -19.70 -17.94
CA ARG A 614 -2.72 -20.89 -17.17
C ARG A 614 -2.34 -20.76 -15.69
N VAL A 615 -1.14 -20.27 -15.39
CA VAL A 615 -0.70 -20.04 -14.00
C VAL A 615 -1.58 -19.00 -13.29
N PHE A 616 -1.94 -17.92 -14.00
CA PHE A 616 -2.81 -16.90 -13.46
C PHE A 616 -4.23 -17.44 -13.14
N ASP A 617 -4.80 -18.21 -14.04
CA ASP A 617 -6.11 -18.86 -13.85
C ASP A 617 -6.07 -19.88 -12.71
N ASP A 618 -5.02 -20.70 -12.61
CA ASP A 618 -4.88 -21.71 -11.55
C ASP A 618 -4.65 -21.06 -10.17
N LEU A 619 -3.96 -19.91 -10.09
CA LEU A 619 -3.86 -19.12 -8.86
C LEU A 619 -5.21 -18.53 -8.46
N TYR A 620 -5.96 -18.02 -9.43
CA TYR A 620 -7.32 -17.55 -9.22
C TYR A 620 -8.20 -18.67 -8.67
N ASP A 621 -8.24 -19.84 -9.31
CA ASP A 621 -9.05 -20.99 -8.89
C ASP A 621 -8.66 -21.52 -7.50
N ALA A 622 -7.38 -21.39 -7.12
CA ALA A 622 -6.92 -21.79 -5.80
C ALA A 622 -7.36 -20.84 -4.69
N ILE A 623 -7.52 -19.54 -4.96
CA ILE A 623 -7.76 -18.48 -3.96
C ILE A 623 -9.22 -18.05 -3.93
N GLU A 624 -9.82 -17.83 -5.10
CA GLU A 624 -11.12 -17.19 -5.24
C GLU A 624 -12.23 -17.95 -4.52
N GLY A 625 -13.08 -17.21 -3.81
CA GLY A 625 -14.25 -17.77 -3.14
C GLY A 625 -13.97 -18.51 -1.84
N LYS A 626 -12.71 -18.62 -1.37
CA LYS A 626 -12.43 -19.18 -0.05
C LYS A 626 -13.00 -18.25 1.03
N PRO A 627 -13.78 -18.76 2.00
CA PRO A 627 -14.48 -17.92 2.95
C PRO A 627 -13.52 -17.18 3.90
N ASN A 628 -13.78 -15.89 4.13
CA ASN A 628 -13.14 -15.12 5.19
C ASN A 628 -14.02 -15.10 6.46
N THR A 629 -13.54 -14.46 7.54
CA THR A 629 -14.26 -14.39 8.82
C THR A 629 -15.33 -13.31 8.86
N LYS A 630 -15.49 -12.53 7.79
CA LYS A 630 -16.36 -11.36 7.73
C LYS A 630 -17.59 -11.55 6.83
N GLY A 631 -17.86 -12.81 6.42
CA GLY A 631 -19.06 -13.18 5.63
C GLY A 631 -18.88 -13.06 4.11
N GLU A 632 -17.67 -12.73 3.62
CA GLU A 632 -17.29 -12.71 2.22
C GLU A 632 -16.11 -13.68 1.96
N CYS A 633 -15.25 -13.42 0.99
CA CYS A 633 -14.24 -14.39 0.57
C CYS A 633 -12.87 -13.73 0.27
N PHE A 634 -11.90 -14.60 0.02
CA PHE A 634 -10.57 -14.26 -0.47
C PHE A 634 -10.59 -14.07 -1.98
N HIS A 635 -9.74 -13.15 -2.45
CA HIS A 635 -9.52 -12.82 -3.86
C HIS A 635 -8.03 -12.79 -4.18
N LEU A 636 -7.70 -13.00 -5.47
CA LEU A 636 -6.34 -12.89 -5.99
C LEU A 636 -5.93 -11.43 -6.19
N ASN A 637 -4.67 -11.13 -5.88
CA ASN A 637 -4.00 -9.86 -6.21
C ASN A 637 -2.57 -10.14 -6.72
N MET A 638 -2.04 -9.35 -7.65
CA MET A 638 -0.74 -9.57 -8.28
C MET A 638 0.21 -8.38 -8.04
N LEU A 639 0.91 -8.42 -6.92
CA LEU A 639 1.78 -7.34 -6.44
C LEU A 639 2.94 -7.90 -5.64
N SER A 640 4.02 -7.13 -5.48
CA SER A 640 5.18 -7.52 -4.68
C SER A 640 5.64 -6.47 -3.66
N THR A 641 5.36 -5.19 -3.86
CA THR A 641 6.05 -4.09 -3.15
C THR A 641 7.57 -4.28 -3.23
N THR A 642 8.27 -4.66 -2.17
CA THR A 642 9.70 -5.05 -2.18
C THR A 642 9.92 -6.55 -2.00
N CYS A 643 8.87 -7.33 -1.78
CA CYS A 643 9.00 -8.76 -1.48
C CYS A 643 9.66 -9.57 -2.58
N HIS A 644 9.57 -9.17 -3.85
CA HIS A 644 10.25 -9.86 -4.96
C HIS A 644 11.78 -9.90 -4.77
N VAL A 645 12.37 -8.88 -4.14
CA VAL A 645 13.79 -8.86 -3.77
C VAL A 645 14.07 -9.81 -2.63
N TYR A 646 13.29 -9.72 -1.54
CA TYR A 646 13.41 -10.62 -0.39
C TYR A 646 13.19 -12.09 -0.78
N PHE A 647 12.15 -12.37 -1.57
CA PHE A 647 11.84 -13.72 -2.04
C PHE A 647 12.95 -14.29 -2.92
N GLY A 648 13.52 -13.49 -3.83
CA GLY A 648 14.67 -13.91 -4.61
C GLY A 648 15.89 -14.23 -3.75
N LYS A 649 16.11 -13.48 -2.66
CA LYS A 649 17.24 -13.64 -1.75
C LYS A 649 17.20 -14.95 -0.96
N VAL A 650 16.00 -15.47 -0.67
CA VAL A 650 15.80 -16.73 0.07
C VAL A 650 15.58 -17.93 -0.87
N MET A 651 15.85 -17.79 -2.16
CA MET A 651 15.72 -18.84 -3.17
C MET A 651 17.08 -19.17 -3.81
N GLY A 652 17.24 -20.45 -4.17
CA GLY A 652 18.29 -20.93 -5.06
C GLY A 652 18.13 -20.46 -6.51
N ALA A 653 18.92 -20.98 -7.41
CA ALA A 653 18.77 -20.75 -8.85
C ALA A 653 17.45 -21.33 -9.37
N THR A 654 16.90 -20.78 -10.46
CA THR A 654 15.61 -21.20 -11.01
C THR A 654 15.76 -21.70 -12.46
N PRO A 655 14.81 -22.53 -12.96
CA PRO A 655 14.90 -23.15 -14.29
C PRO A 655 15.00 -22.19 -15.47
N ASN A 656 14.62 -20.91 -15.31
CA ASN A 656 14.77 -19.88 -16.33
C ASN A 656 16.19 -19.26 -16.40
N GLY A 657 17.16 -19.80 -15.65
CA GLY A 657 18.55 -19.31 -15.62
C GLY A 657 18.81 -18.17 -14.65
N ARG A 658 17.84 -17.79 -13.78
CA ARG A 658 18.05 -16.82 -12.69
C ARG A 658 19.01 -17.43 -11.65
N LEU A 659 20.02 -16.69 -11.24
CA LEU A 659 20.97 -17.12 -10.21
C LEU A 659 20.37 -17.00 -8.80
N ALA A 660 20.89 -17.81 -7.88
CA ALA A 660 20.51 -17.77 -6.47
C ALA A 660 20.68 -16.36 -5.88
N GLY A 661 19.76 -15.95 -5.01
CA GLY A 661 19.81 -14.66 -4.34
C GLY A 661 19.44 -13.44 -5.17
N ARG A 662 19.23 -13.57 -6.47
CA ARG A 662 18.74 -12.47 -7.31
C ARG A 662 17.25 -12.29 -7.17
N ALA A 663 16.77 -11.05 -7.33
CA ALA A 663 15.32 -10.75 -7.29
C ALA A 663 14.54 -11.63 -8.29
N ILE A 664 13.32 -12.02 -7.93
CA ILE A 664 12.33 -12.57 -8.87
C ILE A 664 11.58 -11.42 -9.55
N SER A 665 10.74 -11.69 -10.56
CA SER A 665 9.89 -10.65 -11.16
C SER A 665 8.88 -10.11 -10.16
N ASP A 666 8.56 -8.83 -10.24
CA ASP A 666 7.47 -8.23 -9.46
C ASP A 666 6.08 -8.61 -10.05
N GLY A 667 5.00 -8.40 -9.32
CA GLY A 667 3.62 -8.51 -9.78
C GLY A 667 3.40 -9.36 -11.05
N THR A 668 2.95 -8.71 -12.13
CA THR A 668 2.75 -9.31 -13.46
C THR A 668 3.83 -8.94 -14.47
N SER A 669 4.86 -8.19 -14.08
CA SER A 669 5.95 -7.80 -14.99
C SER A 669 6.75 -9.01 -15.47
N PRO A 670 7.34 -8.95 -16.68
CA PRO A 670 8.28 -9.95 -17.15
C PRO A 670 9.51 -10.12 -16.23
N SER A 671 10.24 -11.22 -16.35
CA SER A 671 11.53 -11.39 -15.69
C SER A 671 12.51 -10.32 -16.19
N HIS A 672 13.42 -9.86 -15.30
CA HIS A 672 14.39 -8.83 -15.62
C HIS A 672 15.24 -9.20 -16.85
N GLY A 673 15.25 -8.34 -17.88
CA GLY A 673 15.98 -8.52 -19.12
C GLY A 673 15.38 -9.55 -20.09
N ALA A 674 14.21 -10.12 -19.79
CA ALA A 674 13.57 -11.13 -20.64
C ALA A 674 12.68 -10.52 -21.75
N ASP A 675 12.14 -9.33 -21.55
CA ASP A 675 11.21 -8.63 -22.46
C ASP A 675 11.99 -7.81 -23.51
N THR A 676 12.52 -8.51 -24.50
CA THR A 676 13.43 -7.94 -25.53
C THR A 676 12.73 -7.42 -26.78
N HIS A 677 11.43 -7.65 -26.95
CA HIS A 677 10.64 -7.25 -28.13
C HIS A 677 9.93 -5.90 -27.97
N GLY A 678 10.30 -5.12 -26.95
CA GLY A 678 9.82 -3.77 -26.72
C GLY A 678 8.48 -3.68 -25.96
N PRO A 679 8.07 -2.47 -25.52
CA PRO A 679 6.95 -2.27 -24.64
C PRO A 679 5.60 -2.66 -25.24
N SER A 680 5.45 -2.58 -26.57
CA SER A 680 4.24 -3.02 -27.27
C SER A 680 4.03 -4.53 -27.18
N ALA A 681 5.10 -5.35 -27.19
CA ALA A 681 5.03 -6.79 -26.99
C ALA A 681 4.63 -7.11 -25.53
N VAL A 682 5.21 -6.40 -24.56
CA VAL A 682 4.87 -6.56 -23.14
C VAL A 682 3.38 -6.36 -22.90
N VAL A 683 2.82 -5.23 -23.34
CA VAL A 683 1.38 -4.94 -23.11
C VAL A 683 0.46 -5.93 -23.84
N LYS A 684 0.88 -6.51 -24.96
CA LYS A 684 0.12 -7.58 -25.65
C LYS A 684 0.16 -8.89 -24.88
N SER A 685 1.33 -9.28 -24.33
CA SER A 685 1.44 -10.47 -23.48
C SER A 685 0.51 -10.35 -22.26
N LEU A 686 0.56 -9.21 -21.56
CA LEU A 686 -0.29 -8.97 -20.40
C LEU A 686 -1.77 -8.82 -20.75
N GLY A 687 -2.10 -8.31 -21.92
CA GLY A 687 -3.48 -8.21 -22.42
C GLY A 687 -4.15 -9.56 -22.68
N LYS A 688 -3.41 -10.68 -22.63
CA LYS A 688 -3.96 -12.05 -22.71
C LYS A 688 -4.46 -12.58 -21.36
N LEU A 689 -4.02 -11.95 -20.23
CA LEU A 689 -4.54 -12.27 -18.90
C LEU A 689 -5.93 -11.67 -18.73
N ASP A 690 -6.85 -12.42 -18.13
CA ASP A 690 -8.15 -11.87 -17.70
C ASP A 690 -7.99 -11.10 -16.38
N GLN A 691 -7.53 -9.83 -16.48
CA GLN A 691 -7.20 -9.02 -15.32
C GLN A 691 -8.42 -8.61 -14.48
N VAL A 692 -9.65 -8.78 -14.99
CA VAL A 692 -10.90 -8.63 -14.22
C VAL A 692 -11.01 -9.69 -13.11
N LYS A 693 -10.29 -10.81 -13.21
CA LYS A 693 -10.24 -11.85 -12.18
C LYS A 693 -9.41 -11.47 -10.95
N SER A 694 -8.57 -10.42 -11.00
CA SER A 694 -7.73 -10.02 -9.88
C SER A 694 -8.28 -8.82 -9.12
N GLY A 695 -7.77 -8.55 -7.93
CA GLY A 695 -7.97 -7.31 -7.17
C GLY A 695 -6.93 -6.22 -7.51
N GLY A 696 -6.27 -6.38 -8.64
CA GLY A 696 -5.22 -5.50 -9.17
C GLY A 696 -4.01 -6.28 -9.68
N THR A 697 -3.44 -5.81 -10.78
CA THR A 697 -2.22 -6.34 -11.41
C THR A 697 -1.20 -5.24 -11.61
N LEU A 698 0.04 -5.47 -11.20
CA LEU A 698 1.11 -4.48 -11.33
C LEU A 698 1.95 -4.75 -12.58
N LEU A 699 2.05 -3.74 -13.47
CA LEU A 699 3.01 -3.71 -14.58
C LEU A 699 3.98 -2.56 -14.42
N ASN A 700 5.27 -2.87 -14.32
CA ASN A 700 6.37 -1.92 -14.40
C ASN A 700 6.91 -1.82 -15.82
N GLN A 701 7.19 -0.59 -16.27
CA GLN A 701 7.93 -0.31 -17.50
C GLN A 701 9.04 0.71 -17.21
N ARG A 702 10.21 0.52 -17.77
CA ARG A 702 11.32 1.46 -17.66
C ARG A 702 11.74 1.97 -19.04
N PHE A 703 11.69 3.28 -19.22
CA PHE A 703 12.04 3.93 -20.49
C PHE A 703 13.23 4.85 -20.35
N LEU A 704 14.04 4.89 -21.42
CA LEU A 704 15.08 5.91 -21.55
C LEU A 704 14.45 7.31 -21.56
N PRO A 705 15.03 8.30 -20.84
CA PRO A 705 14.56 9.70 -20.90
C PRO A 705 14.57 10.27 -22.34
N SER A 706 15.48 9.78 -23.21
CA SER A 706 15.55 10.18 -24.61
C SER A 706 14.30 9.86 -25.43
N LEU A 707 13.52 8.86 -25.03
CA LEU A 707 12.28 8.46 -25.71
C LEU A 707 11.10 9.42 -25.49
N LEU A 708 11.19 10.32 -24.51
CA LEU A 708 10.06 11.19 -24.10
C LEU A 708 10.38 12.69 -24.21
N GLN A 709 11.36 13.08 -25.05
CA GLN A 709 11.82 14.47 -25.13
C GLN A 709 10.84 15.39 -25.84
N ARG A 710 10.15 14.91 -26.90
CA ARG A 710 9.30 15.72 -27.76
C ARG A 710 7.83 15.57 -27.41
N GLU A 711 6.98 16.52 -27.83
CA GLU A 711 5.52 16.45 -27.65
C GLU A 711 4.90 15.24 -28.39
N GLU A 712 5.48 14.82 -29.51
CA GLU A 712 5.08 13.61 -30.26
C GLU A 712 5.28 12.34 -29.42
N ASP A 713 6.34 12.30 -28.62
CA ASP A 713 6.68 11.15 -27.79
C ASP A 713 5.70 11.00 -26.61
N ILE A 714 5.21 12.13 -26.07
CA ILE A 714 4.10 12.13 -25.11
C ILE A 714 2.82 11.51 -25.72
N SER A 715 2.58 11.77 -27.00
CA SER A 715 1.42 11.15 -27.70
C SER A 715 1.62 9.64 -27.89
N LYS A 716 2.84 9.15 -28.12
CA LYS A 716 3.14 7.72 -28.19
C LYS A 716 2.93 7.03 -26.83
N LEU A 717 3.41 7.65 -25.75
CA LEU A 717 3.18 7.14 -24.39
C LEU A 717 1.68 7.06 -24.07
N ALA A 718 0.92 8.12 -24.37
CA ALA A 718 -0.54 8.14 -24.22
C ALA A 718 -1.22 7.04 -25.04
N SER A 719 -0.76 6.81 -26.29
CA SER A 719 -1.28 5.76 -27.17
C SER A 719 -0.96 4.35 -26.65
N LEU A 720 0.24 4.13 -26.09
CA LEU A 720 0.63 2.86 -25.47
C LEU A 720 -0.29 2.55 -24.28
N ILE A 721 -0.53 3.52 -23.40
CA ILE A 721 -1.43 3.38 -22.25
C ILE A 721 -2.85 3.03 -22.73
N ARG A 722 -3.40 3.76 -23.70
CA ARG A 722 -4.74 3.48 -24.24
C ARG A 722 -4.82 2.11 -24.93
N SER A 723 -3.77 1.73 -25.65
CA SER A 723 -3.73 0.40 -26.30
C SER A 723 -3.71 -0.72 -25.26
N TYR A 724 -2.93 -0.58 -24.20
CA TYR A 724 -2.91 -1.56 -23.12
C TYR A 724 -4.28 -1.67 -22.43
N PHE A 725 -4.91 -0.53 -22.14
CA PHE A 725 -6.24 -0.51 -21.51
C PHE A 725 -7.34 -1.06 -22.41
N ALA A 726 -7.26 -0.82 -23.71
CA ALA A 726 -8.16 -1.45 -24.68
C ALA A 726 -7.99 -2.98 -24.77
N LEU A 727 -6.83 -3.52 -24.44
CA LEU A 727 -6.57 -4.96 -24.32
C LEU A 727 -6.98 -5.55 -22.96
N GLY A 728 -7.58 -4.77 -22.06
CA GLY A 728 -7.99 -5.23 -20.73
C GLY A 728 -6.94 -5.08 -19.64
N GLY A 729 -5.89 -4.29 -19.88
CA GLY A 729 -4.89 -3.97 -18.86
C GLY A 729 -5.49 -3.18 -17.70
N HIS A 730 -5.06 -3.52 -16.48
CA HIS A 730 -5.57 -2.94 -15.24
C HIS A 730 -4.79 -1.70 -14.79
N HIS A 731 -3.46 -1.81 -14.71
CA HIS A 731 -2.55 -0.80 -14.18
C HIS A 731 -1.20 -0.83 -14.89
N ILE A 732 -0.61 0.34 -15.07
CA ILE A 732 0.77 0.50 -15.58
C ILE A 732 1.48 1.66 -14.86
N GLN A 733 2.75 1.47 -14.56
CA GLN A 733 3.62 2.49 -13.97
C GLN A 733 4.96 2.56 -14.69
N PHE A 734 5.64 3.71 -14.57
CA PHE A 734 6.84 3.99 -15.36
C PHE A 734 8.00 4.47 -14.51
N ASN A 735 9.21 3.99 -14.86
CA ASN A 735 10.49 4.59 -14.50
C ASN A 735 11.04 5.31 -15.74
N ILE A 736 11.35 6.57 -15.64
CA ILE A 736 12.00 7.34 -16.72
C ILE A 736 13.40 7.73 -16.22
N VAL A 737 14.32 6.78 -16.34
CA VAL A 737 15.70 6.91 -15.85
C VAL A 737 16.60 5.95 -16.64
N ASP A 738 17.78 6.40 -17.01
CA ASP A 738 18.81 5.56 -17.65
C ASP A 738 19.72 4.86 -16.63
N THR A 739 20.36 3.81 -17.10
CA THR A 739 21.28 3.00 -16.29
C THR A 739 22.50 3.79 -15.84
N GLU A 740 23.00 4.72 -16.66
CA GLU A 740 24.17 5.55 -16.36
C GLU A 740 23.89 6.47 -15.16
N THR A 741 22.72 7.10 -15.13
CA THR A 741 22.25 7.92 -14.00
C THR A 741 22.16 7.11 -12.70
N LEU A 742 21.64 5.87 -12.75
CA LEU A 742 21.54 5.01 -11.56
C LEU A 742 22.94 4.61 -11.04
N TYR A 743 23.89 4.26 -11.91
CA TYR A 743 25.25 4.00 -11.48
C TYR A 743 26.00 5.25 -10.99
N ALA A 744 25.74 6.41 -11.59
CA ALA A 744 26.29 7.68 -11.11
C ALA A 744 25.76 8.00 -9.70
N ALA A 745 24.46 7.78 -9.44
CA ALA A 745 23.85 7.96 -8.12
C ALA A 745 24.44 7.01 -7.06
N GLN A 746 24.74 5.76 -7.40
CA GLN A 746 25.46 4.85 -6.49
C GLN A 746 26.88 5.34 -6.16
N LYS A 747 27.55 5.94 -7.14
CA LYS A 747 28.94 6.39 -6.99
C LYS A 747 29.06 7.72 -6.25
N CYS A 748 28.13 8.64 -6.48
CA CYS A 748 28.10 10.00 -5.89
C CYS A 748 26.70 10.28 -5.30
N PRO A 749 26.29 9.61 -4.19
CA PRO A 749 24.92 9.73 -3.62
C PRO A 749 24.50 11.16 -3.31
N GLU A 750 25.46 12.02 -2.92
CA GLU A 750 25.21 13.41 -2.52
C GLU A 750 24.67 14.28 -3.67
N ASP A 751 25.05 13.96 -4.92
CA ASP A 751 24.65 14.72 -6.10
C ASP A 751 23.24 14.30 -6.60
N TYR A 752 22.69 13.19 -6.09
CA TYR A 752 21.43 12.56 -6.50
C TYR A 752 20.45 12.31 -5.33
N ARG A 753 20.47 13.18 -4.32
CA ARG A 753 19.66 12.99 -3.10
C ARG A 753 18.14 13.01 -3.34
N ASP A 754 17.71 13.66 -4.40
CA ASP A 754 16.30 13.79 -4.79
C ASP A 754 15.91 12.87 -5.97
N LEU A 755 16.81 11.94 -6.39
CA LEU A 755 16.50 10.98 -7.43
C LEU A 755 15.43 10.00 -6.95
N LEU A 756 14.20 10.18 -7.41
CA LEU A 756 13.09 9.27 -7.18
C LEU A 756 13.06 8.17 -8.25
N VAL A 757 12.77 6.95 -7.82
CA VAL A 757 12.51 5.81 -8.72
C VAL A 757 11.25 5.08 -8.30
N ARG A 758 10.55 4.48 -9.27
CA ARG A 758 9.38 3.67 -9.03
C ARG A 758 9.79 2.23 -8.71
N VAL A 759 9.37 1.72 -7.57
CA VAL A 759 9.66 0.33 -7.15
C VAL A 759 8.56 -0.61 -7.65
N ALA A 760 7.54 -0.86 -6.84
CA ALA A 760 6.38 -1.65 -7.23
C ALA A 760 5.19 -1.19 -6.40
N GLY A 761 4.38 -0.30 -6.99
CA GLY A 761 3.24 0.32 -6.34
C GLY A 761 3.57 1.60 -5.54
N TYR A 762 4.84 1.91 -5.32
CA TYR A 762 5.32 3.13 -4.64
C TYR A 762 6.62 3.63 -5.25
N SER A 763 6.99 4.87 -4.98
CA SER A 763 8.29 5.45 -5.32
C SER A 763 9.13 5.63 -4.05
N ASP A 764 10.46 5.60 -4.21
CA ASP A 764 11.40 5.90 -3.14
C ASP A 764 12.61 6.67 -3.68
N TYR A 765 13.36 7.34 -2.80
CA TYR A 765 14.64 7.90 -3.18
C TYR A 765 15.64 6.77 -3.42
N PHE A 766 16.27 6.78 -4.59
CA PHE A 766 17.19 5.70 -5.00
C PHE A 766 18.30 5.46 -3.97
N ASN A 767 18.82 6.54 -3.37
CA ASN A 767 19.90 6.46 -2.39
C ASN A 767 19.44 6.05 -0.97
N ASP A 768 18.13 6.05 -0.70
CA ASP A 768 17.56 5.52 0.56
C ASP A 768 17.29 4.01 0.49
N MET A 769 17.45 3.41 -0.70
CA MET A 769 17.26 1.98 -0.93
C MET A 769 18.51 1.18 -0.57
N ASN A 770 18.32 -0.05 -0.07
CA ASN A 770 19.43 -0.97 0.07
C ASN A 770 20.00 -1.43 -1.30
N ALA A 771 21.23 -1.94 -1.29
CA ALA A 771 21.95 -2.33 -2.50
C ALA A 771 21.20 -3.39 -3.35
N ASP A 772 20.48 -4.32 -2.70
CA ASP A 772 19.72 -5.36 -3.40
C ASP A 772 18.54 -4.75 -4.18
N LEU A 773 17.84 -3.77 -3.59
CA LEU A 773 16.74 -3.08 -4.26
C LEU A 773 17.22 -2.12 -5.36
N GLN A 774 18.36 -1.44 -5.15
CA GLN A 774 19.02 -0.66 -6.20
C GLN A 774 19.39 -1.55 -7.39
N ALA A 775 19.98 -2.72 -7.12
CA ALA A 775 20.34 -3.70 -8.14
C ALA A 775 19.10 -4.23 -8.90
N ASP A 776 17.97 -4.40 -8.23
CA ASP A 776 16.69 -4.76 -8.85
C ASP A 776 16.23 -3.70 -9.86
N VAL A 777 16.20 -2.42 -9.46
CA VAL A 777 15.80 -1.31 -10.35
C VAL A 777 16.73 -1.20 -11.57
N ILE A 778 18.03 -1.38 -11.37
CA ILE A 778 19.03 -1.36 -12.44
C ILE A 778 18.84 -2.55 -13.41
N ALA A 779 18.49 -3.72 -12.90
CA ALA A 779 18.35 -4.95 -13.69
C ALA A 779 17.09 -5.00 -14.57
N ARG A 780 16.11 -4.10 -14.36
CA ARG A 780 14.89 -4.04 -15.17
C ARG A 780 15.21 -3.68 -16.61
N THR A 781 14.49 -4.29 -17.55
CA THR A 781 14.67 -4.00 -18.98
C THR A 781 14.51 -2.52 -19.27
N GLU A 782 15.49 -1.93 -19.91
CA GLU A 782 15.51 -0.56 -20.38
C GLU A 782 14.94 -0.50 -21.80
N GLN A 783 13.74 0.04 -21.94
CA GLN A 783 13.09 0.15 -23.24
C GLN A 783 13.71 1.30 -24.05
N GLU A 784 14.27 0.99 -25.20
CA GLU A 784 14.97 1.93 -26.09
C GLU A 784 14.10 2.42 -27.27
N THR A 785 12.95 1.77 -27.48
CA THR A 785 11.99 2.09 -28.56
C THR A 785 10.56 1.92 -28.06
N PHE A 786 9.58 2.52 -28.76
CA PHE A 786 8.14 2.29 -28.50
C PHE A 786 7.61 1.06 -29.22
#